data_35340259571f421641a4bf676d628a3c
#
_entry.id   35340259571f421641a4bf676d628a3c
#
_cell.length_a   1.000
_cell.length_b   1.000
_cell.length_c   1.000
_cell.angle_alpha   90.00
_cell.angle_beta   90.00
_cell.angle_gamma   90.00
#
_symmetry.space_group_name_H-M   'P 1'
#
loop_
_entity.id
_entity.type
_entity.pdbx_description
1 polymer ?
#
loop_
_entity_poly.entity_id
_entity_poly.type
_entity_poly.pdbx_seq_one_letter_code
_entity_poly.pdbx_strand_id
1 'polypeptide(L)'
;MKKRGQITTIIIIGIVAIILIITAYSFRDVIFKELFNIQYQKQANVPPQIDPIRLSMDSCIEQTASDAVNIVGQQGGYIDLPFEQLPTSSYTPFSAILEIFPNSGIKTAFWYYERPNGIKVISIPSLKYIETEIENYINQNLDNCVNNLTYYANQGYTIEIPDAPKTNIDIFNDIINVKVDYPLIITIKDITFNLGTHYAKINADLKSLYEIAKSTMEKENKENFFEEKTLDMMVAYDEIPFSGVDLSCAPKIWYKPEVIKNIKYVVSRNIANMRLKGTTYPEIDKYYEFDALTDSYPDIKANFMYSQNWPMVVEVTPSEGNVMRGNQISKKTSDTATSILSSFVCITDYHFVYDLKYPILTILTDKNGYIFQFATEIIIDNNQPNINPITPLNLPDVASPLCDFPTKEITVSTLAPDEDGTLMPLDNVDITLKCFPAVCNTGTTKLKGTLTAKFPACVNGVLEGKKEGYYPGKITIDTNEEQDQQIPVILEPLYKKHMIVKVIDKKTGVIRDPYESEQVSILFTNKDTEFSTSYIYPSEDPIELMVGNYEIQSYVIGNSTWPITFPKQIITKCVNVKKEGILALFREGDEKCFDTEIPETEMDMVLKGGVIFDYEFTRDSLTTPDMVFYTMAEPIPSSLNDLALLQQSLPENKNHPKFRYPSI
;
A
#
# COMPACT_ATOMS: atom_id res chain seq x y z
N MET A 1 -72.44 -1.46 13.06
CA MET A 1 -71.28 -1.76 13.91
C MET A 1 -70.35 -2.88 13.40
N LYS A 2 -70.37 -3.32 12.11
CA LYS A 2 -69.57 -4.42 11.62
C LYS A 2 -68.23 -4.00 10.89
N LYS A 3 -67.99 -2.72 10.56
CA LYS A 3 -66.79 -2.30 9.81
C LYS A 3 -65.55 -2.01 10.68
N ARG A 4 -65.70 -1.75 11.97
CA ARG A 4 -64.52 -1.46 12.85
C ARG A 4 -63.78 -2.73 13.25
N GLY A 5 -64.40 -3.90 13.35
CA GLY A 5 -63.67 -5.15 13.67
C GLY A 5 -62.81 -5.70 12.55
N GLN A 6 -63.17 -5.44 11.29
CA GLN A 6 -62.33 -5.88 10.14
C GLN A 6 -61.00 -5.12 10.00
N ILE A 7 -60.99 -3.82 10.31
CA ILE A 7 -59.77 -3.01 10.25
C ILE A 7 -58.80 -3.46 11.33
N THR A 8 -59.29 -3.73 12.55
CA THR A 8 -58.42 -4.21 13.65
C THR A 8 -57.81 -5.57 13.36
N THR A 9 -58.58 -6.48 12.73
CA THR A 9 -58.06 -7.80 12.33
C THR A 9 -57.00 -7.69 11.24
N ILE A 10 -57.16 -6.81 10.25
CA ILE A 10 -56.15 -6.57 9.20
C ILE A 10 -54.87 -5.97 9.78
N ILE A 11 -55.01 -5.04 10.74
CA ILE A 11 -53.82 -4.44 11.41
C ILE A 11 -53.08 -5.50 12.22
N ILE A 12 -53.79 -6.37 12.96
CA ILE A 12 -53.19 -7.47 13.74
C ILE A 12 -52.45 -8.44 12.81
N ILE A 13 -53.06 -8.84 11.70
CA ILE A 13 -52.43 -9.70 10.69
C ILE A 13 -51.19 -9.03 10.10
N GLY A 14 -51.26 -7.73 9.81
CA GLY A 14 -50.14 -6.96 9.31
C GLY A 14 -48.94 -6.91 10.31
N ILE A 15 -49.22 -6.67 11.59
CA ILE A 15 -48.23 -6.68 12.66
C ILE A 15 -47.61 -8.08 12.84
N VAL A 16 -48.45 -9.13 12.86
CA VAL A 16 -47.96 -10.51 12.94
C VAL A 16 -47.07 -10.88 11.74
N ALA A 17 -47.46 -10.46 10.53
CA ALA A 17 -46.65 -10.69 9.33
C ALA A 17 -45.31 -9.94 9.40
N ILE A 18 -45.29 -8.69 9.88
CA ILE A 18 -44.05 -7.94 10.07
C ILE A 18 -43.16 -8.61 11.12
N ILE A 19 -43.71 -9.04 12.25
CA ILE A 19 -42.96 -9.78 13.29
C ILE A 19 -42.38 -11.07 12.71
N LEU A 20 -43.16 -11.83 11.94
CA LEU A 20 -42.67 -13.06 11.29
C LEU A 20 -41.56 -12.78 10.29
N ILE A 21 -41.65 -11.71 9.50
CA ILE A 21 -40.61 -11.29 8.56
C ILE A 21 -39.35 -10.88 9.33
N ILE A 22 -39.44 -10.06 10.37
CA ILE A 22 -38.33 -9.65 11.21
C ILE A 22 -37.70 -10.87 11.88
N THR A 23 -38.51 -11.79 12.42
CA THR A 23 -38.01 -13.02 13.04
C THR A 23 -37.31 -13.91 12.03
N ALA A 24 -37.89 -14.13 10.84
CA ALA A 24 -37.28 -14.90 9.77
C ALA A 24 -35.97 -14.28 9.30
N TYR A 25 -35.89 -12.95 9.21
CA TYR A 25 -34.69 -12.24 8.86
C TYR A 25 -33.61 -12.36 9.95
N SER A 26 -33.98 -12.25 11.23
CA SER A 26 -33.05 -12.38 12.37
C SER A 26 -32.48 -13.79 12.53
N PHE A 27 -33.24 -14.82 12.14
CA PHE A 27 -32.78 -16.22 12.18
C PHE A 27 -32.25 -16.73 10.86
N ARG A 28 -32.17 -15.90 9.84
CA ARG A 28 -31.73 -16.30 8.49
C ARG A 28 -30.39 -17.02 8.51
N ASP A 29 -29.37 -16.43 9.12
CA ASP A 29 -28.02 -16.96 9.16
C ASP A 29 -27.97 -18.33 9.89
N VAL A 30 -28.75 -18.49 10.96
CA VAL A 30 -28.85 -19.77 11.69
C VAL A 30 -29.51 -20.84 10.83
N ILE A 31 -30.56 -20.49 10.10
CA ILE A 31 -31.28 -21.42 9.22
C ILE A 31 -30.38 -21.86 8.05
N PHE A 32 -29.71 -20.93 7.41
CA PHE A 32 -28.79 -21.25 6.29
C PHE A 32 -27.59 -22.11 6.76
N LYS A 33 -27.00 -21.78 7.92
CA LYS A 33 -25.91 -22.55 8.51
C LYS A 33 -26.36 -24.00 8.81
N GLU A 34 -27.57 -24.19 9.32
CA GLU A 34 -28.12 -25.51 9.64
C GLU A 34 -28.48 -26.32 8.37
N LEU A 35 -29.08 -25.68 7.38
CA LEU A 35 -29.33 -26.33 6.08
C LEU A 35 -28.04 -26.80 5.40
N PHE A 36 -27.00 -25.97 5.44
CA PHE A 36 -25.68 -26.34 4.93
C PHE A 36 -25.10 -27.52 5.71
N ASN A 37 -25.18 -27.51 7.02
CA ASN A 37 -24.72 -28.62 7.87
C ASN A 37 -25.37 -29.94 7.51
N ILE A 38 -26.68 -29.95 7.27
CA ILE A 38 -27.43 -31.15 6.84
C ILE A 38 -26.95 -31.65 5.48
N GLN A 39 -26.66 -30.75 4.55
CA GLN A 39 -26.17 -31.10 3.22
C GLN A 39 -24.72 -31.61 3.29
N TYR A 40 -23.87 -30.97 4.06
CA TYR A 40 -22.49 -31.37 4.33
C TYR A 40 -22.42 -32.80 4.93
N GLN A 41 -23.31 -33.11 5.89
CA GLN A 41 -23.37 -34.46 6.49
C GLN A 41 -23.91 -35.52 5.52
N LYS A 42 -24.87 -35.16 4.64
CA LYS A 42 -25.40 -36.08 3.63
C LYS A 42 -24.39 -36.50 2.57
N GLN A 43 -23.45 -35.60 2.24
CA GLN A 43 -22.36 -35.86 1.30
C GLN A 43 -21.47 -37.04 1.76
N ALA A 44 -21.33 -37.26 3.05
CA ALA A 44 -20.54 -38.34 3.62
C ALA A 44 -21.10 -39.76 3.30
N ASN A 45 -22.33 -39.89 2.80
CA ASN A 45 -22.97 -41.17 2.46
C ASN A 45 -22.70 -41.58 1.00
N VAL A 46 -21.45 -41.89 0.67
CA VAL A 46 -21.07 -42.41 -0.64
C VAL A 46 -20.58 -43.87 -0.48
N PRO A 47 -20.62 -44.71 -1.55
CA PRO A 47 -20.05 -46.04 -1.51
C PRO A 47 -18.58 -46.01 -1.10
N PRO A 48 -18.09 -46.97 -0.28
CA PRO A 48 -16.71 -47.01 0.18
C PRO A 48 -15.65 -46.97 -0.92
N GLN A 49 -16.01 -47.44 -2.10
CA GLN A 49 -15.11 -47.43 -3.28
C GLN A 49 -14.90 -46.02 -3.84
N ILE A 50 -15.89 -45.13 -3.68
CA ILE A 50 -15.88 -43.77 -4.23
C ILE A 50 -15.37 -42.76 -3.19
N ASP A 51 -15.48 -43.10 -1.92
CA ASP A 51 -15.17 -42.23 -0.80
C ASP A 51 -13.71 -41.64 -0.82
N PRO A 52 -12.67 -42.40 -1.23
CA PRO A 52 -11.32 -41.81 -1.39
C PRO A 52 -11.27 -40.70 -2.44
N ILE A 53 -12.00 -40.80 -3.54
CA ILE A 53 -12.05 -39.78 -4.60
C ILE A 53 -12.78 -38.54 -4.09
N ARG A 54 -13.92 -38.73 -3.40
CA ARG A 54 -14.68 -37.67 -2.75
C ARG A 54 -13.81 -36.92 -1.74
N LEU A 55 -13.14 -37.64 -0.83
CA LEU A 55 -12.27 -37.02 0.20
C LEU A 55 -11.11 -36.26 -0.42
N SER A 56 -10.50 -36.78 -1.48
CA SER A 56 -9.42 -36.08 -2.21
C SER A 56 -9.94 -34.77 -2.82
N MET A 57 -11.12 -34.81 -3.45
CA MET A 57 -11.73 -33.62 -4.04
C MET A 57 -12.14 -32.60 -2.98
N ASP A 58 -12.82 -33.03 -1.91
CA ASP A 58 -13.27 -32.17 -0.82
C ASP A 58 -12.05 -31.50 -0.10
N SER A 59 -10.98 -32.26 0.12
CA SER A 59 -9.74 -31.71 0.73
C SER A 59 -9.06 -30.68 -0.18
N CYS A 60 -9.06 -30.93 -1.49
CA CYS A 60 -8.49 -29.97 -2.45
C CYS A 60 -9.33 -28.68 -2.53
N ILE A 61 -10.65 -28.79 -2.55
CA ILE A 61 -11.58 -27.66 -2.50
C ILE A 61 -11.38 -26.85 -1.20
N GLU A 62 -11.28 -27.55 -0.07
CA GLU A 62 -11.03 -26.89 1.22
C GLU A 62 -9.71 -26.13 1.22
N GLN A 63 -8.64 -26.71 0.68
CA GLN A 63 -7.34 -26.05 0.55
C GLN A 63 -7.43 -24.83 -0.36
N THR A 64 -8.01 -24.98 -1.57
CA THR A 64 -8.17 -23.88 -2.53
C THR A 64 -9.02 -22.73 -1.94
N ALA A 65 -10.08 -23.08 -1.22
CA ALA A 65 -10.92 -22.09 -0.55
C ALA A 65 -10.18 -21.40 0.62
N SER A 66 -9.39 -22.17 1.38
CA SER A 66 -8.54 -21.60 2.45
C SER A 66 -7.51 -20.64 1.90
N ASP A 67 -6.89 -20.95 0.77
CA ASP A 67 -5.95 -20.07 0.10
C ASP A 67 -6.62 -18.77 -0.34
N ALA A 68 -7.80 -18.87 -0.98
CA ALA A 68 -8.58 -17.69 -1.38
C ALA A 68 -8.94 -16.80 -0.18
N VAL A 69 -9.42 -17.39 0.91
CA VAL A 69 -9.78 -16.67 2.14
C VAL A 69 -8.57 -15.98 2.76
N ASN A 70 -7.41 -16.65 2.77
CA ASN A 70 -6.16 -16.07 3.27
C ASN A 70 -5.68 -14.90 2.41
N ILE A 71 -5.77 -15.02 1.07
CA ILE A 71 -5.41 -13.93 0.14
C ILE A 71 -6.33 -12.74 0.39
N VAL A 72 -7.63 -12.94 0.45
CA VAL A 72 -8.63 -11.90 0.73
C VAL A 72 -8.31 -11.18 2.06
N GLY A 73 -8.00 -11.93 3.10
CA GLY A 73 -7.63 -11.34 4.39
C GLY A 73 -6.35 -10.51 4.31
N GLN A 74 -5.33 -11.01 3.64
CA GLN A 74 -4.04 -10.34 3.50
C GLN A 74 -4.09 -9.13 2.57
N GLN A 75 -5.00 -9.10 1.61
CA GLN A 75 -5.07 -8.06 0.58
C GLN A 75 -6.22 -7.07 0.80
N GLY A 76 -6.81 -7.02 2.00
CA GLY A 76 -7.84 -6.03 2.33
C GLY A 76 -9.17 -6.28 1.64
N GLY A 77 -9.55 -7.55 1.43
CA GLY A 77 -10.80 -7.94 0.81
C GLY A 77 -10.73 -8.15 -0.70
N TYR A 78 -9.54 -8.16 -1.30
CA TYR A 78 -9.31 -8.36 -2.72
C TYR A 78 -8.48 -9.63 -2.97
N ILE A 79 -8.76 -10.35 -4.04
CA ILE A 79 -7.86 -11.34 -4.60
C ILE A 79 -7.05 -10.68 -5.71
N ASP A 80 -7.73 -10.07 -6.66
CA ASP A 80 -7.11 -9.21 -7.64
C ASP A 80 -7.08 -7.78 -7.10
N LEU A 81 -5.88 -7.32 -6.72
CA LEU A 81 -5.70 -5.98 -6.15
C LEU A 81 -6.13 -4.89 -7.14
N PRO A 82 -6.78 -3.81 -6.66
CA PRO A 82 -7.20 -2.74 -7.54
C PRO A 82 -5.98 -2.11 -8.21
N PHE A 83 -5.93 -2.22 -9.53
CA PHE A 83 -4.84 -1.69 -10.34
C PHE A 83 -5.20 -0.32 -10.87
N GLU A 84 -4.58 0.72 -10.35
CA GLU A 84 -4.62 2.05 -10.95
C GLU A 84 -3.24 2.35 -11.55
N GLN A 85 -3.19 2.51 -12.87
CA GLN A 85 -2.01 3.05 -13.57
C GLN A 85 -1.95 4.57 -13.34
N LEU A 86 -1.73 4.98 -12.11
CA LEU A 86 -1.45 6.38 -11.85
C LEU A 86 0.07 6.56 -11.77
N PRO A 87 0.63 7.55 -12.48
CA PRO A 87 2.03 7.85 -12.32
C PRO A 87 2.25 8.27 -10.87
N THR A 88 2.98 7.46 -10.11
CA THR A 88 3.44 7.82 -8.78
C THR A 88 4.47 8.92 -8.95
N SER A 89 4.29 10.03 -8.27
CA SER A 89 5.27 11.10 -8.14
C SER A 89 5.86 11.10 -6.74
N SER A 90 6.94 11.83 -6.53
CA SER A 90 7.50 12.04 -5.20
C SER A 90 6.52 12.69 -4.22
N TYR A 91 5.51 13.41 -4.73
CA TYR A 91 4.44 14.02 -3.92
C TYR A 91 3.27 13.09 -3.65
N THR A 92 3.13 12.04 -4.43
CA THR A 92 2.09 11.02 -4.29
C THR A 92 2.71 9.67 -4.57
N PRO A 93 3.58 9.18 -3.67
CA PRO A 93 4.21 7.87 -3.83
C PRO A 93 3.20 6.74 -3.60
N PHE A 94 1.97 7.10 -3.21
CA PHE A 94 0.91 6.16 -2.91
C PHE A 94 0.12 5.82 -4.17
N SER A 95 -0.21 4.55 -4.27
CA SER A 95 -1.14 4.00 -5.26
C SER A 95 -2.31 3.37 -4.51
N ALA A 96 -3.19 2.65 -5.21
CA ALA A 96 -4.23 1.85 -4.56
C ALA A 96 -3.68 0.68 -3.70
N ILE A 97 -2.35 0.48 -3.66
CA ILE A 97 -1.70 -0.70 -3.08
C ILE A 97 -0.50 -0.29 -2.23
N LEU A 98 -0.43 -0.83 -1.00
CA LEU A 98 0.74 -0.78 -0.13
C LEU A 98 1.53 -2.08 -0.27
N GLU A 99 2.81 -1.99 -0.60
CA GLU A 99 3.74 -3.11 -0.46
C GLU A 99 4.26 -3.15 0.98
N ILE A 100 3.91 -4.24 1.72
CA ILE A 100 4.15 -4.34 3.16
C ILE A 100 5.64 -4.47 3.47
N PHE A 101 6.34 -5.29 2.71
CA PHE A 101 7.79 -5.42 2.80
C PHE A 101 8.39 -5.07 1.43
N PRO A 102 9.33 -4.15 1.36
CA PRO A 102 9.95 -3.76 0.10
C PRO A 102 10.46 -4.98 -0.68
N ASN A 103 10.04 -5.10 -1.94
CA ASN A 103 10.41 -6.18 -2.86
C ASN A 103 9.97 -7.60 -2.45
N SER A 104 9.00 -7.74 -1.55
CA SER A 104 8.49 -9.05 -1.15
C SER A 104 7.35 -9.57 -2.02
N GLY A 105 6.73 -8.67 -2.78
CA GLY A 105 5.48 -8.96 -3.45
C GLY A 105 4.25 -9.08 -2.52
N ILE A 106 4.44 -8.96 -1.19
CA ILE A 106 3.35 -8.97 -0.23
C ILE A 106 2.70 -7.59 -0.21
N LYS A 107 1.46 -7.52 -0.68
CA LYS A 107 0.74 -6.28 -0.91
C LYS A 107 -0.62 -6.31 -0.24
N THR A 108 -1.13 -5.12 0.09
CA THR A 108 -2.51 -4.94 0.56
C THR A 108 -3.13 -3.70 -0.07
N ALA A 109 -4.46 -3.69 -0.18
CA ALA A 109 -5.17 -2.55 -0.75
C ALA A 109 -5.23 -1.39 0.26
N PHE A 110 -5.15 -0.16 -0.27
CA PHE A 110 -5.59 1.01 0.46
C PHE A 110 -7.11 1.09 0.44
N TRP A 111 -7.70 1.23 1.60
CA TRP A 111 -9.12 1.52 1.75
C TRP A 111 -9.42 3.01 1.68
N TYR A 112 -8.41 3.84 2.00
CA TYR A 112 -8.46 5.28 1.84
C TYR A 112 -7.09 5.79 1.37
N TYR A 113 -7.09 6.61 0.33
CA TYR A 113 -5.90 7.26 -0.21
C TYR A 113 -6.27 8.47 -1.07
N GLU A 114 -5.31 9.37 -1.29
CA GLU A 114 -5.45 10.51 -2.18
C GLU A 114 -4.69 10.27 -3.48
N ARG A 115 -5.40 10.44 -4.61
CA ARG A 115 -4.80 10.37 -5.93
C ARG A 115 -3.88 11.57 -6.18
N PRO A 116 -2.93 11.48 -7.16
CA PRO A 116 -2.05 12.60 -7.55
C PRO A 116 -2.76 13.91 -7.89
N ASN A 117 -4.02 13.84 -8.29
CA ASN A 117 -4.85 15.00 -8.59
C ASN A 117 -5.62 15.56 -7.37
N GLY A 118 -5.30 15.11 -6.16
CA GLY A 118 -5.95 15.54 -4.91
C GLY A 118 -7.33 14.91 -4.66
N ILE A 119 -7.78 13.97 -5.52
CA ILE A 119 -9.06 13.28 -5.31
C ILE A 119 -8.88 12.18 -4.27
N LYS A 120 -9.63 12.26 -3.19
CA LYS A 120 -9.70 11.24 -2.15
C LYS A 120 -10.55 10.06 -2.60
N VAL A 121 -10.03 8.86 -2.40
CA VAL A 121 -10.67 7.61 -2.79
C VAL A 121 -10.95 6.77 -1.56
N ILE A 122 -12.20 6.31 -1.43
CA ILE A 122 -12.59 5.29 -0.47
C ILE A 122 -12.87 4.01 -1.25
N SER A 123 -12.06 2.97 -1.01
CA SER A 123 -12.11 1.70 -1.75
C SER A 123 -12.32 0.53 -0.79
N ILE A 124 -13.48 0.51 -0.12
CA ILE A 124 -13.86 -0.58 0.78
C ILE A 124 -14.69 -1.59 -0.01
N PRO A 125 -14.19 -2.83 -0.23
CA PRO A 125 -14.96 -3.85 -0.95
C PRO A 125 -16.18 -4.27 -0.13
N SER A 126 -17.31 -4.53 -0.78
CA SER A 126 -18.47 -5.09 -0.09
C SER A 126 -18.27 -6.58 0.23
N LEU A 127 -18.95 -7.11 1.26
CA LEU A 127 -18.91 -8.56 1.53
C LEU A 127 -19.35 -9.38 0.33
N LYS A 128 -20.33 -8.89 -0.46
CA LYS A 128 -20.75 -9.60 -1.68
C LYS A 128 -19.67 -9.61 -2.77
N TYR A 129 -18.89 -8.55 -2.86
CA TYR A 129 -17.72 -8.52 -3.74
C TYR A 129 -16.67 -9.55 -3.28
N ILE A 130 -16.39 -9.60 -1.98
CA ILE A 130 -15.45 -10.56 -1.38
C ILE A 130 -15.90 -12.01 -1.65
N GLU A 131 -17.20 -12.32 -1.47
CA GLU A 131 -17.75 -13.62 -1.83
C GLU A 131 -17.47 -13.96 -3.29
N THR A 132 -17.73 -13.01 -4.20
CA THR A 132 -17.52 -13.22 -5.64
C THR A 132 -16.06 -13.44 -6.00
N GLU A 133 -15.13 -12.71 -5.37
CA GLU A 133 -13.68 -12.91 -5.55
C GLU A 133 -13.26 -14.35 -5.14
N ILE A 134 -13.73 -14.80 -3.97
CA ILE A 134 -13.45 -16.17 -3.49
C ILE A 134 -14.07 -17.21 -4.44
N GLU A 135 -15.33 -17.02 -4.88
CA GLU A 135 -16.00 -17.90 -5.85
C GLU A 135 -15.19 -18.01 -7.15
N ASN A 136 -14.76 -16.88 -7.69
CA ASN A 136 -13.97 -16.83 -8.93
C ASN A 136 -12.61 -17.53 -8.78
N TYR A 137 -11.91 -17.27 -7.68
CA TYR A 137 -10.63 -17.90 -7.41
C TYR A 137 -10.75 -19.43 -7.33
N ILE A 138 -11.74 -19.92 -6.59
CA ILE A 138 -11.99 -21.36 -6.49
C ILE A 138 -12.28 -21.95 -7.88
N ASN A 139 -13.20 -21.34 -8.63
CA ASN A 139 -13.56 -21.82 -9.97
C ASN A 139 -12.36 -21.87 -10.92
N GLN A 140 -11.44 -20.91 -10.86
CA GLN A 140 -10.26 -20.85 -11.70
C GLN A 140 -9.16 -21.87 -11.33
N ASN A 141 -9.12 -22.27 -10.04
CA ASN A 141 -8.03 -23.13 -9.53
C ASN A 141 -8.44 -24.58 -9.29
N LEU A 142 -9.71 -24.95 -9.50
CA LEU A 142 -10.16 -26.33 -9.30
C LEU A 142 -9.63 -27.34 -10.32
N ASP A 143 -9.18 -26.91 -11.48
CA ASP A 143 -8.53 -27.79 -12.46
C ASP A 143 -7.29 -28.49 -11.85
N ASN A 144 -6.59 -27.81 -10.93
CA ASN A 144 -5.47 -28.41 -10.20
C ASN A 144 -5.93 -29.58 -9.31
N CYS A 145 -7.15 -29.50 -8.75
CA CYS A 145 -7.73 -30.60 -7.97
C CYS A 145 -8.03 -31.83 -8.82
N VAL A 146 -8.49 -31.58 -10.03
CA VAL A 146 -8.85 -32.66 -10.98
C VAL A 146 -7.61 -33.39 -11.46
N ASN A 147 -6.52 -32.69 -11.74
CA ASN A 147 -5.26 -33.31 -12.17
C ASN A 147 -4.75 -34.35 -11.14
N ASN A 148 -5.04 -34.16 -9.86
CA ASN A 148 -4.72 -35.10 -8.79
C ASN A 148 -5.58 -36.40 -8.89
N LEU A 149 -6.73 -36.37 -9.56
CA LEU A 149 -7.58 -37.53 -9.74
C LEU A 149 -7.02 -38.53 -10.77
N THR A 150 -6.04 -38.13 -11.58
CA THR A 150 -5.35 -39.04 -12.55
C THR A 150 -4.68 -40.22 -11.86
N TYR A 151 -4.32 -40.09 -10.59
CA TYR A 151 -3.83 -41.18 -9.76
C TYR A 151 -4.79 -42.36 -9.69
N TYR A 152 -6.10 -42.08 -9.63
CA TYR A 152 -7.15 -43.11 -9.55
C TYR A 152 -7.37 -43.83 -10.89
N ALA A 153 -7.04 -43.17 -12.01
CA ALA A 153 -7.10 -43.82 -13.33
C ALA A 153 -6.22 -45.08 -13.40
N ASN A 154 -5.04 -45.03 -12.75
CA ASN A 154 -4.12 -46.17 -12.66
C ASN A 154 -4.66 -47.33 -11.79
N GLN A 155 -5.71 -47.06 -11.00
CA GLN A 155 -6.39 -48.04 -10.16
C GLN A 155 -7.67 -48.60 -10.82
N GLY A 156 -7.90 -48.26 -12.07
CA GLY A 156 -9.04 -48.76 -12.85
C GLY A 156 -10.31 -47.88 -12.72
N TYR A 157 -10.21 -46.64 -12.20
CA TYR A 157 -11.30 -45.69 -12.22
C TYR A 157 -11.28 -44.90 -13.53
N THR A 158 -12.46 -44.68 -14.09
CA THR A 158 -12.66 -43.67 -15.13
C THR A 158 -13.43 -42.53 -14.53
N ILE A 159 -12.90 -41.29 -14.61
CA ILE A 159 -13.53 -40.09 -14.06
C ILE A 159 -13.78 -39.14 -15.22
N GLU A 160 -15.04 -38.82 -15.45
CA GLU A 160 -15.47 -37.83 -16.45
C GLU A 160 -16.02 -36.61 -15.77
N ILE A 161 -15.68 -35.42 -16.29
CA ILE A 161 -16.10 -34.13 -15.77
C ILE A 161 -16.87 -33.43 -16.89
N PRO A 162 -18.20 -33.46 -16.84
CA PRO A 162 -19.02 -32.95 -17.93
C PRO A 162 -19.15 -31.42 -17.95
N ASP A 163 -19.04 -30.75 -16.80
CA ASP A 163 -19.32 -29.31 -16.63
C ASP A 163 -18.20 -28.58 -15.87
N ALA A 164 -18.06 -27.28 -16.13
CA ALA A 164 -17.17 -26.41 -15.38
C ALA A 164 -17.67 -26.22 -13.93
N PRO A 165 -16.78 -25.97 -12.96
CA PRO A 165 -17.15 -25.75 -11.58
C PRO A 165 -17.96 -24.47 -11.40
N LYS A 166 -18.92 -24.52 -10.47
CA LYS A 166 -19.72 -23.39 -10.05
C LYS A 166 -19.74 -23.32 -8.53
N THR A 167 -19.04 -22.36 -8.00
CA THR A 167 -18.91 -22.14 -6.55
C THR A 167 -19.96 -21.17 -6.05
N ASN A 168 -20.42 -21.39 -4.83
CA ASN A 168 -21.25 -20.48 -4.05
C ASN A 168 -20.70 -20.40 -2.64
N ILE A 169 -20.49 -19.16 -2.15
CA ILE A 169 -19.91 -18.86 -0.84
C ILE A 169 -20.93 -18.18 0.03
N ASP A 170 -21.04 -18.65 1.29
CA ASP A 170 -21.79 -17.98 2.35
C ASP A 170 -20.83 -17.64 3.51
N ILE A 171 -20.60 -16.34 3.77
CA ILE A 171 -19.72 -15.87 4.84
C ILE A 171 -20.53 -15.60 6.10
N PHE A 172 -20.26 -16.36 7.18
CA PHE A 172 -20.79 -16.15 8.52
C PHE A 172 -19.70 -15.59 9.47
N ASN A 173 -20.08 -15.28 10.70
CA ASN A 173 -19.14 -14.63 11.64
C ASN A 173 -17.90 -15.49 11.95
N ASP A 174 -18.09 -16.81 12.10
CA ASP A 174 -17.08 -17.76 12.58
C ASP A 174 -16.67 -18.82 11.53
N ILE A 175 -17.36 -18.85 10.40
CA ILE A 175 -17.20 -19.89 9.39
C ILE A 175 -17.60 -19.40 8.01
N ILE A 176 -16.91 -19.88 7.00
CA ILE A 176 -17.25 -19.68 5.59
C ILE A 176 -17.67 -21.03 5.03
N ASN A 177 -18.89 -21.11 4.54
CA ASN A 177 -19.41 -22.29 3.87
C ASN A 177 -19.13 -22.20 2.37
N VAL A 178 -18.55 -23.25 1.84
CA VAL A 178 -18.20 -23.40 0.42
C VAL A 178 -19.03 -24.52 -0.17
N LYS A 179 -19.82 -24.20 -1.18
CA LYS A 179 -20.54 -25.17 -1.99
C LYS A 179 -20.04 -25.10 -3.42
N VAL A 180 -19.59 -26.22 -3.97
CA VAL A 180 -19.11 -26.31 -5.34
C VAL A 180 -19.95 -27.33 -6.10
N ASP A 181 -20.73 -26.86 -7.05
CA ASP A 181 -21.41 -27.73 -8.02
C ASP A 181 -20.39 -28.06 -9.13
N TYR A 182 -19.79 -29.26 -9.03
CA TYR A 182 -18.76 -29.75 -9.96
C TYR A 182 -18.93 -31.25 -10.15
N PRO A 183 -19.72 -31.70 -11.15
CA PRO A 183 -20.09 -33.08 -11.29
C PRO A 183 -18.92 -33.95 -11.75
N LEU A 184 -18.65 -35.03 -10.99
CA LEU A 184 -17.71 -36.10 -11.32
C LEU A 184 -18.50 -37.35 -11.58
N ILE A 185 -18.42 -37.88 -12.81
CA ILE A 185 -18.97 -39.19 -13.16
C ILE A 185 -17.84 -40.20 -13.00
N ILE A 186 -17.93 -41.01 -11.94
CA ILE A 186 -16.89 -41.98 -11.57
C ILE A 186 -17.36 -43.39 -11.91
N THR A 187 -16.62 -44.07 -12.76
CA THR A 187 -16.91 -45.44 -13.15
C THR A 187 -15.77 -46.35 -12.70
N ILE A 188 -16.11 -47.44 -12.00
CA ILE A 188 -15.19 -48.52 -11.67
C ILE A 188 -15.89 -49.86 -11.99
N LYS A 189 -15.31 -50.66 -12.87
CA LYS A 189 -15.93 -51.92 -13.41
C LYS A 189 -17.31 -51.58 -13.96
N ASP A 190 -18.36 -52.19 -13.40
CA ASP A 190 -19.76 -52.00 -13.84
C ASP A 190 -20.56 -50.97 -12.99
N ILE A 191 -19.89 -50.27 -12.09
CA ILE A 191 -20.52 -49.31 -11.18
C ILE A 191 -20.18 -47.91 -11.64
N THR A 192 -21.22 -47.11 -11.93
CA THR A 192 -21.09 -45.67 -12.21
C THR A 192 -21.75 -44.89 -11.08
N PHE A 193 -21.05 -43.90 -10.56
CA PHE A 193 -21.52 -43.03 -9.50
C PHE A 193 -21.31 -41.55 -9.88
N ASN A 194 -22.29 -40.71 -9.56
CA ASN A 194 -22.22 -39.27 -9.83
C ASN A 194 -22.07 -38.51 -8.51
N LEU A 195 -20.93 -37.80 -8.36
CA LEU A 195 -20.68 -36.81 -7.30
C LEU A 195 -20.96 -35.42 -7.90
N GLY A 196 -22.15 -34.86 -7.67
CA GLY A 196 -22.55 -33.58 -8.32
C GLY A 196 -22.13 -32.34 -7.58
N THR A 197 -22.05 -32.39 -6.25
CA THR A 197 -21.83 -31.22 -5.40
C THR A 197 -20.86 -31.56 -4.29
N HIS A 198 -19.93 -30.64 -4.04
CA HIS A 198 -18.93 -30.73 -2.99
C HIS A 198 -19.13 -29.61 -1.96
N TYR A 199 -18.78 -29.86 -0.71
CA TYR A 199 -18.92 -28.91 0.37
C TYR A 199 -17.63 -28.85 1.20
N ALA A 200 -17.21 -27.64 1.55
CA ALA A 200 -16.11 -27.41 2.47
C ALA A 200 -16.48 -26.33 3.50
N LYS A 201 -15.74 -26.28 4.61
CA LYS A 201 -15.92 -25.32 5.66
C LYS A 201 -14.57 -24.72 6.04
N ILE A 202 -14.48 -23.40 5.99
CA ILE A 202 -13.28 -22.67 6.39
C ILE A 202 -13.58 -21.95 7.71
N ASN A 203 -12.80 -22.28 8.73
CA ASN A 203 -12.91 -21.64 10.04
C ASN A 203 -12.10 -20.32 10.02
N ALA A 204 -12.79 -19.21 9.82
CA ALA A 204 -12.22 -17.87 9.82
C ALA A 204 -13.31 -16.85 10.19
N ASP A 205 -12.96 -15.91 11.05
CA ASP A 205 -13.88 -14.86 11.50
C ASP A 205 -13.91 -13.69 10.50
N LEU A 206 -13.86 -13.99 9.17
CA LEU A 206 -13.74 -13.00 8.09
C LEU A 206 -14.82 -11.91 8.19
N LYS A 207 -16.08 -12.27 8.40
CA LYS A 207 -17.17 -11.29 8.49
C LYS A 207 -16.99 -10.35 9.67
N SER A 208 -16.67 -10.89 10.84
CA SER A 208 -16.46 -10.08 12.05
C SER A 208 -15.26 -9.15 11.89
N LEU A 209 -14.14 -9.66 11.35
CA LEU A 209 -12.95 -8.84 11.09
C LEU A 209 -13.23 -7.75 10.06
N TYR A 210 -13.98 -8.07 8.98
CA TYR A 210 -14.38 -7.09 7.98
C TYR A 210 -15.28 -5.99 8.58
N GLU A 211 -16.26 -6.34 9.41
CA GLU A 211 -17.15 -5.36 10.05
C GLU A 211 -16.39 -4.44 11.01
N ILE A 212 -15.44 -4.99 11.79
CA ILE A 212 -14.54 -4.21 12.63
C ILE A 212 -13.67 -3.29 11.78
N ALA A 213 -13.03 -3.81 10.72
CA ALA A 213 -12.21 -3.05 9.79
C ALA A 213 -13.00 -1.88 9.19
N LYS A 214 -14.20 -2.15 8.71
CA LYS A 214 -15.10 -1.14 8.12
C LYS A 214 -15.48 -0.07 9.13
N SER A 215 -15.90 -0.46 10.34
CA SER A 215 -16.27 0.50 11.41
C SER A 215 -15.06 1.36 11.80
N THR A 216 -13.89 0.76 11.90
CA THR A 216 -12.62 1.47 12.19
C THR A 216 -12.33 2.52 11.10
N MET A 217 -12.45 2.15 9.82
CA MET A 217 -12.20 3.06 8.71
C MET A 217 -13.24 4.17 8.60
N GLU A 218 -14.51 3.85 8.78
CA GLU A 218 -15.61 4.84 8.77
C GLU A 218 -15.46 5.86 9.90
N LYS A 219 -15.00 5.41 11.07
CA LYS A 219 -14.75 6.28 12.23
C LYS A 219 -13.52 7.15 12.02
N GLU A 220 -12.45 6.55 11.48
CA GLU A 220 -11.23 7.28 11.12
C GLU A 220 -11.51 8.41 10.14
N ASN A 221 -12.21 8.11 9.04
CA ASN A 221 -12.60 9.11 8.05
C ASN A 221 -13.46 10.26 8.62
N LYS A 222 -14.11 10.04 9.76
CA LYS A 222 -14.95 11.04 10.42
C LYS A 222 -14.19 11.85 11.48
N GLU A 223 -13.33 11.21 12.22
CA GLU A 223 -12.70 11.79 13.42
C GLU A 223 -11.23 12.14 13.24
N ASN A 224 -10.58 11.60 12.17
CA ASN A 224 -9.15 11.81 11.86
C ASN A 224 -8.25 11.51 13.08
N PHE A 225 -8.52 10.39 13.75
CA PHE A 225 -7.84 10.02 14.99
C PHE A 225 -6.31 9.92 14.81
N PHE A 226 -5.86 9.30 13.73
CA PHE A 226 -4.42 9.12 13.50
C PHE A 226 -3.74 10.42 13.12
N GLU A 227 -4.39 11.30 12.38
CA GLU A 227 -3.88 12.64 12.07
C GLU A 227 -3.72 13.49 13.35
N GLU A 228 -4.74 13.52 14.21
CA GLU A 228 -4.68 14.24 15.48
C GLU A 228 -3.55 13.70 16.38
N LYS A 229 -3.46 12.37 16.51
CA LYS A 229 -2.41 11.74 17.30
C LYS A 229 -1.01 12.01 16.73
N THR A 230 -0.88 12.06 15.41
CA THR A 230 0.40 12.38 14.76
C THR A 230 0.84 13.80 15.05
N LEU A 231 -0.08 14.75 14.98
CA LEU A 231 0.21 16.15 15.35
C LEU A 231 0.61 16.27 16.82
N ASP A 232 -0.14 15.62 17.73
CA ASP A 232 0.20 15.60 19.16
C ASP A 232 1.62 15.08 19.40
N MET A 233 2.01 13.99 18.72
CA MET A 233 3.35 13.40 18.81
C MET A 233 4.42 14.34 18.28
N MET A 234 4.17 15.01 17.16
CA MET A 234 5.11 15.96 16.56
C MET A 234 5.33 17.16 17.46
N VAL A 235 4.26 17.67 18.10
CA VAL A 235 4.36 18.79 19.04
C VAL A 235 5.08 18.40 20.33
N ALA A 236 4.89 17.17 20.80
CA ALA A 236 5.47 16.68 22.05
C ALA A 236 6.95 16.28 21.95
N TYR A 237 7.50 16.15 20.74
CA TYR A 237 8.87 15.70 20.54
C TYR A 237 9.81 16.84 20.17
N ASP A 238 10.71 17.20 21.10
CA ASP A 238 11.58 18.39 21.00
C ASP A 238 12.47 18.46 19.74
N GLU A 239 12.83 17.30 19.16
CA GLU A 239 13.62 17.24 17.95
C GLU A 239 12.84 17.48 16.65
N ILE A 240 11.50 17.68 16.78
CA ILE A 240 10.63 18.11 15.68
C ILE A 240 10.24 19.56 15.95
N PRO A 241 10.85 20.54 15.27
CA PRO A 241 10.55 21.94 15.52
C PRO A 241 9.15 22.27 15.00
N PHE A 242 8.22 22.54 15.89
CA PHE A 242 6.84 22.89 15.54
C PHE A 242 6.59 24.39 15.72
N SER A 243 6.68 24.87 16.94
CA SER A 243 6.53 26.29 17.26
C SER A 243 7.23 26.60 18.58
N GLY A 244 7.92 27.72 18.65
CA GLY A 244 8.58 28.11 19.89
C GLY A 244 9.29 29.42 19.80
N VAL A 245 9.73 29.88 21.00
CA VAL A 245 10.53 31.09 21.18
C VAL A 245 11.79 30.72 21.94
N ASP A 246 12.94 31.16 21.44
CA ASP A 246 14.25 30.94 22.05
C ASP A 246 14.92 32.27 22.32
N LEU A 247 15.47 32.43 23.54
CA LEU A 247 16.23 33.60 23.97
C LEU A 247 17.72 33.38 23.68
N SER A 248 18.07 33.31 22.40
CA SER A 248 19.44 33.04 21.95
C SER A 248 19.80 33.96 20.78
N CYS A 249 21.02 34.48 20.80
CA CYS A 249 21.58 35.25 19.68
C CYS A 249 22.18 34.36 18.59
N ALA A 250 22.30 33.06 18.82
CA ALA A 250 22.71 32.13 17.81
C ALA A 250 21.54 31.78 16.90
N PRO A 251 21.72 31.78 15.58
CA PRO A 251 20.67 31.35 14.67
C PRO A 251 20.28 29.91 14.97
N LYS A 252 19.00 29.66 15.22
CA LYS A 252 18.47 28.32 15.42
C LYS A 252 18.17 27.70 14.07
N ILE A 253 18.84 26.59 13.78
CA ILE A 253 18.79 25.93 12.46
C ILE A 253 18.51 24.45 12.66
N TRP A 254 17.64 23.89 11.82
CA TRP A 254 17.36 22.45 11.74
C TRP A 254 17.58 21.97 10.31
N TYR A 255 17.93 20.71 10.18
CA TYR A 255 18.08 20.07 8.88
C TYR A 255 16.83 19.23 8.58
N LYS A 256 16.13 19.57 7.49
CA LYS A 256 14.87 18.90 7.06
C LYS A 256 14.99 17.37 7.03
N PRO A 257 16.06 16.74 6.48
CA PRO A 257 16.20 15.28 6.49
C PRO A 257 16.26 14.67 7.90
N GLU A 258 16.89 15.35 8.88
CA GLU A 258 16.92 14.89 10.26
C GLU A 258 15.54 15.00 10.92
N VAL A 259 14.85 16.09 10.65
CA VAL A 259 13.46 16.30 11.13
C VAL A 259 12.54 15.22 10.55
N ILE A 260 12.62 14.93 9.25
CA ILE A 260 11.86 13.86 8.61
C ILE A 260 12.19 12.50 9.25
N LYS A 261 13.46 12.20 9.49
CA LYS A 261 13.89 10.98 10.17
C LYS A 261 13.28 10.88 11.58
N ASN A 262 13.24 11.97 12.32
CA ASN A 262 12.65 12.03 13.65
C ASN A 262 11.13 11.83 13.59
N ILE A 263 10.44 12.45 12.63
CA ILE A 263 9.00 12.22 12.40
C ILE A 263 8.74 10.74 12.12
N LYS A 264 9.46 10.11 11.18
CA LYS A 264 9.34 8.69 10.89
C LYS A 264 9.55 7.81 12.13
N TYR A 265 10.56 8.16 12.93
CA TYR A 265 10.88 7.43 14.16
C TYR A 265 9.74 7.52 15.18
N VAL A 266 9.27 8.74 15.47
CA VAL A 266 8.22 9.00 16.46
C VAL A 266 6.90 8.35 16.04
N VAL A 267 6.50 8.55 14.77
CA VAL A 267 5.29 7.95 14.21
C VAL A 267 5.35 6.42 14.29
N SER A 268 6.46 5.81 13.86
CA SER A 268 6.58 4.33 13.85
C SER A 268 6.45 3.72 15.24
N ARG A 269 6.93 4.40 16.29
CA ARG A 269 6.89 3.90 17.67
C ARG A 269 5.52 4.08 18.32
N ASN A 270 4.89 5.21 18.08
CA ASN A 270 3.63 5.54 18.74
C ASN A 270 2.41 4.90 18.06
N ILE A 271 2.37 4.83 16.73
CA ILE A 271 1.30 4.13 16.01
C ILE A 271 1.24 2.66 16.44
N ALA A 272 2.38 2.00 16.65
CA ALA A 272 2.44 0.64 17.13
C ALA A 272 1.87 0.43 18.55
N ASN A 273 1.74 1.50 19.34
CA ASN A 273 1.15 1.46 20.68
C ASN A 273 -0.35 1.74 20.68
N MET A 274 -0.92 2.23 19.57
CA MET A 274 -2.37 2.47 19.48
C MET A 274 -3.17 1.18 19.51
N ARG A 275 -4.34 1.25 20.10
CA ARG A 275 -5.23 0.08 20.31
C ARG A 275 -6.65 0.45 19.95
N LEU A 276 -7.36 -0.52 19.42
CA LEU A 276 -8.77 -0.40 19.12
C LEU A 276 -9.58 -0.81 20.34
N LYS A 277 -10.30 0.14 20.93
CA LYS A 277 -11.14 -0.12 22.12
C LYS A 277 -12.21 -1.16 21.78
N GLY A 278 -12.40 -2.09 22.70
CA GLY A 278 -13.31 -3.22 22.51
C GLY A 278 -12.65 -4.49 21.96
N THR A 279 -11.38 -4.45 21.57
CA THR A 279 -10.58 -5.63 21.20
C THR A 279 -9.67 -6.07 22.34
N THR A 280 -8.89 -7.16 22.17
CA THR A 280 -7.97 -7.66 23.18
C THR A 280 -6.60 -6.98 23.06
N TYR A 281 -6.18 -6.33 24.14
CA TYR A 281 -4.84 -5.73 24.30
C TYR A 281 -4.46 -5.62 25.79
N PRO A 282 -3.17 -5.48 26.12
CA PRO A 282 -2.72 -5.17 27.47
C PRO A 282 -3.25 -3.81 27.95
N GLU A 283 -3.37 -3.60 29.25
CA GLU A 283 -3.74 -2.30 29.82
C GLU A 283 -2.77 -1.21 29.32
N ILE A 284 -3.32 -0.14 28.78
CA ILE A 284 -2.59 1.01 28.24
C ILE A 284 -3.23 2.33 28.68
N ASP A 285 -2.53 3.44 28.45
CA ASP A 285 -3.11 4.76 28.64
C ASP A 285 -4.24 4.99 27.62
N LYS A 286 -5.35 5.56 28.08
CA LYS A 286 -6.52 5.92 27.27
C LYS A 286 -6.19 6.85 26.09
N TYR A 287 -5.11 7.58 26.17
CA TYR A 287 -4.62 8.41 25.09
C TYR A 287 -4.40 7.61 23.79
N TYR A 288 -3.98 6.35 23.90
CA TYR A 288 -3.71 5.46 22.78
C TYR A 288 -4.92 4.61 22.35
N GLU A 289 -6.07 4.77 23.00
CA GLU A 289 -7.30 4.03 22.67
C GLU A 289 -8.08 4.74 21.56
N PHE A 290 -8.31 4.03 20.46
CA PHE A 290 -9.24 4.46 19.41
C PHE A 290 -10.62 3.86 19.66
N ASP A 291 -11.61 4.71 19.94
CA ASP A 291 -12.99 4.32 20.26
C ASP A 291 -13.85 4.29 18.99
N ALA A 292 -13.63 3.28 18.15
CA ALA A 292 -14.30 3.15 16.85
C ALA A 292 -15.42 2.10 16.83
N LEU A 293 -15.54 1.28 17.88
CA LEU A 293 -16.46 0.14 17.92
C LEU A 293 -17.59 0.39 18.93
N THR A 294 -18.79 -0.05 18.58
CA THR A 294 -19.95 -0.05 19.48
C THR A 294 -20.02 -1.29 20.37
N ASP A 295 -19.48 -2.40 19.86
CA ASP A 295 -19.51 -3.72 20.51
C ASP A 295 -18.11 -4.13 20.98
N SER A 296 -18.07 -5.15 21.85
CA SER A 296 -16.80 -5.70 22.33
C SER A 296 -16.49 -7.03 21.64
N TYR A 297 -15.23 -7.18 21.23
CA TYR A 297 -14.68 -8.33 20.51
C TYR A 297 -13.45 -8.89 21.26
N PRO A 298 -13.65 -9.58 22.39
CA PRO A 298 -12.56 -10.00 23.27
C PRO A 298 -11.64 -11.06 22.67
N ASP A 299 -12.07 -11.74 21.61
CA ASP A 299 -11.28 -12.76 20.90
C ASP A 299 -10.50 -12.20 19.71
N ILE A 300 -10.60 -10.90 19.45
CA ILE A 300 -9.95 -10.25 18.33
C ILE A 300 -8.86 -9.30 18.82
N LYS A 301 -7.71 -9.31 18.13
CA LYS A 301 -6.59 -8.38 18.32
C LYS A 301 -6.55 -7.41 17.17
N ALA A 302 -6.38 -6.13 17.48
CA ALA A 302 -6.17 -5.07 16.49
C ALA A 302 -4.80 -4.43 16.72
N ASN A 303 -4.00 -4.34 15.66
CA ASN A 303 -2.70 -3.69 15.67
C ASN A 303 -2.64 -2.66 14.54
N PHE A 304 -2.00 -1.53 14.83
CA PHE A 304 -1.71 -0.50 13.85
C PHE A 304 -0.20 -0.40 13.67
N MET A 305 0.24 -0.24 12.43
CA MET A 305 1.65 -0.23 12.12
C MET A 305 1.99 0.82 11.07
N TYR A 306 3.09 1.54 11.30
CA TYR A 306 3.82 2.29 10.29
C TYR A 306 5.26 1.77 10.26
N SER A 307 5.78 1.48 9.08
CA SER A 307 7.19 1.11 8.89
C SER A 307 8.00 2.30 8.36
N GLN A 308 9.17 2.57 8.94
CA GLN A 308 10.06 3.63 8.47
C GLN A 308 10.55 3.41 7.02
N ASN A 309 10.45 2.17 6.52
CA ASN A 309 10.79 1.82 5.14
C ASN A 309 9.67 2.14 4.15
N TRP A 310 8.47 2.44 4.64
CA TRP A 310 7.37 2.86 3.78
C TRP A 310 7.52 4.33 3.38
N PRO A 311 6.96 4.72 2.25
CA PRO A 311 7.00 6.09 1.82
C PRO A 311 6.33 7.01 2.88
N MET A 312 6.92 8.17 3.07
CA MET A 312 6.36 9.26 3.84
C MET A 312 6.72 10.55 3.12
N VAL A 313 5.72 11.31 2.74
CA VAL A 313 5.91 12.66 2.20
C VAL A 313 5.86 13.64 3.35
N VAL A 314 6.86 14.51 3.44
CA VAL A 314 6.92 15.58 4.42
C VAL A 314 7.35 16.85 3.72
N GLU A 315 6.45 17.82 3.67
CA GLU A 315 6.77 19.19 3.29
C GLU A 315 6.78 20.06 4.55
N VAL A 316 7.74 20.98 4.65
CA VAL A 316 7.86 21.86 5.81
C VAL A 316 8.07 23.27 5.33
N THR A 317 7.29 24.18 5.90
CA THR A 317 7.27 25.60 5.56
C THR A 317 7.39 26.47 6.83
N PRO A 318 8.23 27.53 6.84
CA PRO A 318 9.20 27.90 5.82
C PRO A 318 10.45 27.03 5.83
N SER A 319 11.01 26.72 4.65
CA SER A 319 12.31 26.07 4.55
C SER A 319 13.07 26.58 3.31
N GLU A 320 14.40 26.69 3.41
CA GLU A 320 15.30 27.02 2.31
C GLU A 320 16.05 25.74 1.91
N GLY A 321 15.51 24.99 0.94
CA GLY A 321 16.05 23.68 0.59
C GLY A 321 15.95 22.72 1.80
N ASN A 322 17.09 22.19 2.23
CA ASN A 322 17.15 21.30 3.39
C ASN A 322 17.33 22.01 4.73
N VAL A 323 17.25 23.35 4.77
CA VAL A 323 17.49 24.14 5.98
C VAL A 323 16.20 24.82 6.44
N MET A 324 15.85 24.58 7.69
CA MET A 324 14.78 25.27 8.43
C MET A 324 15.42 26.24 9.43
N ARG A 325 14.99 27.48 9.44
CA ARG A 325 15.56 28.52 10.30
C ARG A 325 14.49 29.19 11.14
N GLY A 326 14.83 29.48 12.41
CA GLY A 326 14.05 30.39 13.23
C GLY A 326 14.29 31.85 12.82
N ASN A 327 13.25 32.65 12.95
CA ASN A 327 13.29 34.08 12.63
C ASN A 327 13.90 34.84 13.79
N GLN A 328 14.94 35.64 13.54
CA GLN A 328 15.46 36.56 14.53
C GLN A 328 14.61 37.83 14.53
N ILE A 329 13.92 38.09 15.66
CA ILE A 329 13.17 39.33 15.84
C ILE A 329 14.17 40.45 16.18
N SER A 330 14.74 41.07 15.14
CA SER A 330 15.46 42.33 15.29
C SER A 330 14.46 43.47 15.15
N LYS A 331 13.91 43.96 16.25
CA LYS A 331 13.08 45.16 16.20
C LYS A 331 13.92 46.39 15.85
N LYS A 332 13.81 46.86 14.63
CA LYS A 332 14.02 48.26 14.30
C LYS A 332 12.82 49.05 14.82
N THR A 333 12.77 49.30 16.12
CA THR A 333 11.81 50.27 16.69
C THR A 333 12.51 51.61 16.89
N SER A 334 11.88 52.67 16.42
CA SER A 334 12.34 54.05 16.48
C SER A 334 12.37 54.67 17.90
N ASP A 335 12.05 53.92 18.94
CA ASP A 335 12.09 54.38 20.32
C ASP A 335 13.41 54.02 21.01
N THR A 336 14.15 55.04 21.39
CA THR A 336 15.53 54.99 21.91
C THR A 336 15.67 54.20 23.21
N ALA A 337 14.66 54.08 24.04
CA ALA A 337 14.73 53.34 25.32
C ALA A 337 14.50 51.82 25.12
N THR A 338 13.64 51.41 24.19
CA THR A 338 13.39 50.01 23.83
C THR A 338 14.48 49.42 22.95
N SER A 339 15.23 50.27 22.20
CA SER A 339 16.34 49.83 21.35
C SER A 339 17.56 49.39 22.16
N ILE A 340 17.77 49.95 23.35
CA ILE A 340 18.88 49.56 24.23
C ILE A 340 18.60 48.23 24.91
N LEU A 341 17.36 47.94 25.31
CA LEU A 341 16.99 46.67 25.90
C LEU A 341 16.97 45.54 24.85
N SER A 342 16.52 45.83 23.63
CA SER A 342 16.48 44.88 22.54
C SER A 342 17.88 44.53 21.96
N SER A 343 18.90 45.34 22.28
CA SER A 343 20.29 45.06 21.92
C SER A 343 20.94 43.96 22.78
N PHE A 344 20.35 43.67 23.95
CA PHE A 344 20.86 42.68 24.91
C PHE A 344 20.06 41.37 24.95
N VAL A 345 18.90 41.32 24.33
CA VAL A 345 18.06 40.09 24.29
C VAL A 345 17.72 39.77 22.85
N CYS A 346 18.44 38.79 22.30
CA CYS A 346 18.10 38.22 21.03
C CYS A 346 16.93 37.25 21.25
N ILE A 347 15.85 37.47 20.52
CA ILE A 347 14.69 36.58 20.52
C ILE A 347 14.61 35.96 19.15
N THR A 348 14.63 34.63 19.12
CA THR A 348 14.37 33.82 17.90
C THR A 348 13.02 33.15 18.08
N ASP A 349 12.08 33.42 17.19
CA ASP A 349 10.83 32.67 17.10
C ASP A 349 10.87 31.72 15.90
N TYR A 350 10.09 30.68 16.00
CA TYR A 350 9.88 29.77 14.87
C TYR A 350 8.48 29.17 14.93
N HIS A 351 7.90 29.02 13.76
CA HIS A 351 6.66 28.31 13.55
C HIS A 351 6.76 27.63 12.19
N PHE A 352 6.76 26.29 12.20
CA PHE A 352 6.82 25.49 10.99
C PHE A 352 5.48 24.84 10.73
N VAL A 353 5.09 24.85 9.47
CA VAL A 353 3.88 24.22 8.97
C VAL A 353 4.31 22.96 8.22
N TYR A 354 3.68 21.85 8.56
CA TYR A 354 3.96 20.54 7.99
C TYR A 354 2.79 20.07 7.15
N ASP A 355 3.10 19.61 5.95
CA ASP A 355 2.22 18.75 5.15
C ASP A 355 2.80 17.34 5.19
N LEU A 356 1.99 16.39 5.61
CA LEU A 356 2.46 15.03 5.90
C LEU A 356 1.50 14.01 5.29
N LYS A 357 2.07 13.03 4.55
CA LYS A 357 1.31 11.87 4.06
C LYS A 357 2.11 10.59 4.34
N TYR A 358 1.45 9.61 4.93
CA TYR A 358 2.07 8.33 5.20
C TYR A 358 1.01 7.22 5.38
N PRO A 359 1.36 5.94 5.13
CA PRO A 359 0.43 4.84 5.29
C PRO A 359 0.41 4.30 6.72
N ILE A 360 -0.77 3.88 7.17
CA ILE A 360 -0.93 2.99 8.32
C ILE A 360 -1.49 1.67 7.83
N LEU A 361 -0.89 0.56 8.25
CA LEU A 361 -1.44 -0.77 8.10
C LEU A 361 -2.24 -1.14 9.35
N THR A 362 -3.51 -1.43 9.17
CA THR A 362 -4.38 -2.01 10.19
C THR A 362 -4.40 -3.52 10.04
N ILE A 363 -4.10 -4.24 11.10
CA ILE A 363 -4.04 -5.71 11.14
C ILE A 363 -4.99 -6.20 12.22
N LEU A 364 -6.02 -6.92 11.81
CA LEU A 364 -6.98 -7.59 12.69
C LEU A 364 -6.69 -9.09 12.67
N THR A 365 -6.65 -9.70 13.85
CA THR A 365 -6.36 -11.14 13.99
C THR A 365 -7.41 -11.78 14.89
N ASP A 366 -8.01 -12.88 14.43
CA ASP A 366 -8.93 -13.68 15.23
C ASP A 366 -8.18 -14.63 16.18
N LYS A 367 -8.92 -15.34 17.02
CA LYS A 367 -8.36 -16.33 17.97
C LYS A 367 -7.69 -17.53 17.30
N ASN A 368 -7.99 -17.81 16.04
CA ASN A 368 -7.44 -18.91 15.25
C ASN A 368 -6.19 -18.51 14.47
N GLY A 369 -5.83 -17.21 14.49
CA GLY A 369 -4.69 -16.66 13.77
C GLY A 369 -5.03 -16.22 12.34
N TYR A 370 -6.30 -16.21 11.95
CA TYR A 370 -6.71 -15.63 10.69
C TYR A 370 -6.52 -14.11 10.73
N ILE A 371 -5.95 -13.56 9.66
CA ILE A 371 -5.58 -12.14 9.56
C ILE A 371 -6.43 -11.47 8.49
N PHE A 372 -6.97 -10.30 8.85
CA PHE A 372 -7.55 -9.34 7.91
C PHE A 372 -6.80 -8.01 8.04
N GLN A 373 -6.25 -7.51 6.94
CA GLN A 373 -5.46 -6.29 6.98
C GLN A 373 -5.75 -5.38 5.79
N PHE A 374 -5.59 -4.09 5.99
CA PHE A 374 -5.77 -3.07 4.94
C PHE A 374 -4.91 -1.85 5.27
N ALA A 375 -4.61 -1.04 4.26
CA ALA A 375 -3.87 0.19 4.42
C ALA A 375 -4.79 1.41 4.39
N THR A 376 -4.37 2.46 5.10
CA THR A 376 -5.01 3.77 5.14
C THR A 376 -3.94 4.83 4.98
N GLU A 377 -4.13 5.80 4.11
CA GLU A 377 -3.27 6.97 4.01
C GLU A 377 -3.70 8.01 5.03
N ILE A 378 -2.77 8.47 5.85
CA ILE A 378 -2.93 9.55 6.81
C ILE A 378 -2.45 10.84 6.16
N ILE A 379 -3.30 11.87 6.23
CA ILE A 379 -3.05 13.12 5.51
C ILE A 379 -3.20 14.30 6.48
N ILE A 380 -2.09 14.97 6.71
CA ILE A 380 -2.02 16.23 7.46
C ILE A 380 -1.67 17.33 6.47
N ASP A 381 -2.42 18.40 6.50
CA ASP A 381 -2.28 19.53 5.61
C ASP A 381 -2.27 20.82 6.45
N ASN A 382 -1.22 21.63 6.31
CA ASN A 382 -1.05 22.86 7.07
C ASN A 382 -1.18 22.67 8.60
N ASN A 383 -0.52 21.68 9.16
CA ASN A 383 -0.62 21.31 10.58
C ASN A 383 -2.04 20.97 11.05
N GLN A 384 -2.92 20.53 10.18
CA GLN A 384 -4.29 20.17 10.50
C GLN A 384 -4.65 18.82 9.87
N PRO A 385 -5.49 18.02 10.54
CA PRO A 385 -6.09 16.87 9.90
C PRO A 385 -6.81 17.29 8.63
N ASN A 386 -6.55 16.58 7.54
CA ASN A 386 -7.21 16.89 6.29
C ASN A 386 -8.67 16.39 6.33
N ILE A 387 -9.58 17.27 6.72
CA ILE A 387 -11.00 16.97 6.92
C ILE A 387 -11.60 16.43 5.62
N ASN A 388 -12.09 15.19 5.67
CA ASN A 388 -12.81 14.57 4.58
C ASN A 388 -14.23 15.11 4.47
N PRO A 389 -14.62 15.78 3.40
CA PRO A 389 -16.03 15.95 3.13
C PRO A 389 -16.64 14.58 2.82
N ILE A 390 -17.58 14.11 3.63
CA ILE A 390 -18.29 12.84 3.53
C ILE A 390 -19.14 12.72 2.23
N THR A 391 -19.16 13.72 1.40
CA THR A 391 -19.83 13.73 0.12
C THR A 391 -18.80 13.61 -1.01
N PRO A 392 -18.95 12.67 -1.95
CA PRO A 392 -18.28 12.80 -3.22
C PRO A 392 -18.85 14.07 -3.86
N LEU A 393 -18.18 15.19 -3.66
CA LEU A 393 -18.43 16.36 -4.46
C LEU A 393 -17.95 15.99 -5.88
N ASN A 394 -18.87 15.63 -6.76
CA ASN A 394 -18.72 15.84 -8.17
C ASN A 394 -18.66 17.35 -8.38
N LEU A 395 -17.55 17.96 -7.99
CA LEU A 395 -17.25 19.31 -8.39
C LEU A 395 -16.78 19.19 -9.86
N PRO A 396 -17.45 19.87 -10.80
CA PRO A 396 -16.81 20.18 -12.06
C PRO A 396 -15.50 20.90 -11.71
N ASP A 397 -14.51 20.82 -12.61
CA ASP A 397 -13.30 21.63 -12.58
C ASP A 397 -13.68 23.12 -12.50
N VAL A 398 -13.99 23.56 -11.30
CA VAL A 398 -14.21 24.98 -11.03
C VAL A 398 -12.83 25.50 -10.65
N ALA A 399 -12.23 26.23 -11.58
CA ALA A 399 -11.11 27.09 -11.27
C ALA A 399 -11.42 27.81 -9.96
N SER A 400 -10.57 27.65 -8.96
CA SER A 400 -10.83 28.25 -7.66
C SER A 400 -11.01 29.75 -7.85
N PRO A 401 -12.05 30.37 -7.26
CA PRO A 401 -12.27 31.80 -7.39
C PRO A 401 -11.08 32.63 -6.89
N LEU A 402 -10.18 32.07 -6.10
CA LEU A 402 -8.97 32.72 -5.63
C LEU A 402 -8.07 33.22 -6.76
N CYS A 403 -7.94 32.43 -7.85
CA CYS A 403 -7.12 32.80 -8.99
C CYS A 403 -7.70 33.98 -9.80
N ASP A 404 -8.99 34.28 -9.65
CA ASP A 404 -9.67 35.36 -10.36
C ASP A 404 -9.43 36.74 -9.70
N PHE A 405 -8.86 36.76 -8.49
CA PHE A 405 -8.60 37.98 -7.72
C PHE A 405 -7.10 38.22 -7.44
N PRO A 406 -6.24 38.36 -8.46
CA PRO A 406 -4.82 38.62 -8.28
C PRO A 406 -4.62 40.09 -7.88
N THR A 407 -4.29 40.32 -6.61
CA THR A 407 -4.19 41.69 -6.03
C THR A 407 -2.77 42.12 -5.71
N LYS A 408 -1.83 41.17 -5.54
CA LYS A 408 -0.46 41.44 -5.08
C LYS A 408 0.53 41.35 -6.21
N GLU A 409 1.26 42.43 -6.51
CA GLU A 409 2.31 42.45 -7.50
C GLU A 409 3.60 41.85 -6.91
N ILE A 410 4.11 40.78 -7.54
CA ILE A 410 5.30 40.07 -7.10
C ILE A 410 6.23 39.87 -8.29
N THR A 411 7.53 40.07 -8.07
CA THR A 411 8.56 39.76 -9.05
C THR A 411 9.26 38.46 -8.69
N VAL A 412 9.18 37.49 -9.61
CA VAL A 412 9.84 36.18 -9.49
C VAL A 412 11.08 36.18 -10.39
N SER A 413 12.17 35.64 -9.90
CA SER A 413 13.38 35.39 -10.69
C SER A 413 13.71 33.88 -10.72
N THR A 414 13.78 33.31 -11.93
CA THR A 414 14.12 31.91 -12.11
C THR A 414 15.60 31.74 -12.45
N LEU A 415 16.25 30.83 -11.75
CA LEU A 415 17.67 30.58 -11.82
C LEU A 415 17.93 29.10 -12.03
N ALA A 416 19.02 28.78 -12.73
CA ALA A 416 19.55 27.43 -12.79
C ALA A 416 21.08 27.46 -12.71
N PRO A 417 21.73 26.45 -12.12
CA PRO A 417 23.18 26.37 -12.11
C PRO A 417 23.72 26.06 -13.52
N ASP A 418 24.77 26.80 -13.93
CA ASP A 418 25.54 26.52 -15.14
C ASP A 418 26.56 25.40 -14.94
N GLU A 419 27.48 25.20 -15.90
CA GLU A 419 28.52 24.16 -15.85
C GLU A 419 29.41 24.26 -14.61
N ASP A 420 29.69 25.46 -14.14
CA ASP A 420 30.54 25.75 -12.97
C ASP A 420 29.75 25.76 -11.66
N GLY A 421 28.43 25.55 -11.71
CA GLY A 421 27.52 25.61 -10.56
C GLY A 421 27.09 27.03 -10.19
N THR A 422 27.42 28.02 -11.00
CA THR A 422 27.00 29.43 -10.79
C THR A 422 25.53 29.56 -11.21
N LEU A 423 24.71 30.15 -10.33
CA LEU A 423 23.31 30.38 -10.63
C LEU A 423 23.14 31.47 -11.71
N MET A 424 22.65 31.06 -12.84
CA MET A 424 22.37 31.92 -14.01
C MET A 424 20.86 32.07 -14.23
N PRO A 425 20.42 33.25 -14.73
CA PRO A 425 19.03 33.46 -15.07
C PRO A 425 18.50 32.45 -16.08
N LEU A 426 17.33 31.86 -15.81
CA LEU A 426 16.67 30.89 -16.66
C LEU A 426 15.37 31.45 -17.22
N ASP A 427 15.34 31.67 -18.54
CA ASP A 427 14.16 32.18 -19.24
C ASP A 427 13.16 31.08 -19.58
N ASN A 428 11.91 31.48 -19.88
CA ASN A 428 10.82 30.57 -20.28
C ASN A 428 10.52 29.47 -19.26
N VAL A 429 10.38 29.86 -18.01
CA VAL A 429 9.92 29.00 -16.92
C VAL A 429 8.47 29.34 -16.63
N ASP A 430 7.59 28.36 -16.64
CA ASP A 430 6.19 28.51 -16.27
C ASP A 430 6.07 28.58 -14.75
N ILE A 431 5.44 29.62 -14.26
CA ILE A 431 5.27 29.91 -12.84
C ILE A 431 3.83 29.65 -12.43
N THR A 432 3.65 28.79 -11.44
CA THR A 432 2.36 28.51 -10.81
C THR A 432 2.44 28.79 -9.31
N LEU A 433 1.38 29.38 -8.78
CA LEU A 433 1.18 29.50 -7.32
C LEU A 433 0.16 28.44 -6.89
N LYS A 434 0.57 27.56 -6.00
CA LYS A 434 -0.33 26.65 -5.28
C LYS A 434 -0.72 27.29 -3.97
N CYS A 435 -1.97 27.67 -3.85
CA CYS A 435 -2.56 28.21 -2.63
C CYS A 435 -3.80 27.37 -2.33
N PHE A 436 -3.75 26.61 -1.25
CA PHE A 436 -4.78 25.63 -0.94
C PHE A 436 -6.21 26.20 -1.01
N PRO A 437 -7.15 25.56 -1.77
CA PRO A 437 -7.04 24.43 -2.68
C PRO A 437 -6.74 24.82 -4.16
N ALA A 438 -6.33 26.05 -4.40
CA ALA A 438 -6.20 26.63 -5.73
C ALA A 438 -4.80 26.42 -6.33
N VAL A 439 -4.75 26.12 -7.62
CA VAL A 439 -3.53 26.17 -8.43
C VAL A 439 -3.69 27.27 -9.48
N CYS A 440 -2.94 28.36 -9.31
CA CYS A 440 -3.03 29.54 -10.16
C CYS A 440 -1.83 29.60 -11.10
N ASN A 441 -2.07 29.56 -12.40
CA ASN A 441 -1.04 29.83 -13.39
C ASN A 441 -0.81 31.36 -13.46
N THR A 442 0.39 31.81 -13.09
CA THR A 442 0.71 33.23 -12.97
C THR A 442 1.47 33.79 -14.16
N GLY A 443 2.01 32.91 -15.02
CA GLY A 443 2.67 33.30 -16.27
C GLY A 443 4.02 32.62 -16.47
N THR A 444 4.75 33.06 -17.48
CA THR A 444 6.05 32.51 -17.87
C THR A 444 7.13 33.58 -17.76
N THR A 445 8.29 33.25 -17.18
CA THR A 445 9.43 34.16 -17.07
C THR A 445 9.99 34.54 -18.45
N LYS A 446 10.45 35.79 -18.57
CA LYS A 446 10.99 36.34 -19.81
C LYS A 446 12.50 36.60 -19.69
N LEU A 447 13.04 37.47 -20.52
CA LEU A 447 14.44 37.84 -20.54
C LEU A 447 15.02 38.08 -19.12
N LYS A 448 16.17 37.49 -18.86
CA LYS A 448 16.84 37.44 -17.55
C LYS A 448 16.09 36.67 -16.46
N GLY A 449 15.26 35.72 -16.88
CA GLY A 449 14.56 34.83 -15.93
C GLY A 449 13.55 35.56 -15.03
N THR A 450 12.97 36.68 -15.45
CA THR A 450 12.10 37.46 -14.57
C THR A 450 10.65 37.44 -15.02
N LEU A 451 9.75 37.37 -14.04
CA LEU A 451 8.30 37.55 -14.21
C LEU A 451 7.80 38.51 -13.13
N THR A 452 7.25 39.65 -13.54
CA THR A 452 6.48 40.51 -12.65
C THR A 452 5.01 40.32 -12.98
N ALA A 453 4.25 39.79 -12.05
CA ALA A 453 2.84 39.48 -12.25
C ALA A 453 2.04 39.74 -10.97
N LYS A 454 0.72 39.80 -11.11
CA LYS A 454 -0.17 39.86 -9.96
C LYS A 454 -0.53 38.46 -9.48
N PHE A 455 -0.41 38.25 -8.18
CA PHE A 455 -0.73 37.01 -7.50
C PHE A 455 -1.95 37.20 -6.60
N PRO A 456 -2.75 36.16 -6.37
CA PRO A 456 -3.78 36.22 -5.33
C PRO A 456 -3.16 36.31 -3.93
N ALA A 457 -3.92 36.83 -2.98
CA ALA A 457 -3.52 36.81 -1.58
C ALA A 457 -3.48 35.36 -1.06
N CYS A 458 -2.32 34.95 -0.57
CA CYS A 458 -2.08 33.58 -0.11
C CYS A 458 -1.08 33.59 1.04
N VAL A 459 -1.37 32.87 2.09
CA VAL A 459 -0.46 32.61 3.20
C VAL A 459 0.15 31.24 3.02
N ASN A 460 1.48 31.14 3.09
CA ASN A 460 2.22 29.89 2.88
C ASN A 460 1.91 29.21 1.52
N GLY A 461 1.75 30.00 0.45
CA GLY A 461 1.59 29.46 -0.89
C GLY A 461 2.91 28.87 -1.41
N VAL A 462 2.83 27.81 -2.22
CA VAL A 462 3.98 27.24 -2.92
C VAL A 462 4.08 27.79 -4.31
N LEU A 463 5.13 28.56 -4.58
CA LEU A 463 5.49 29.02 -5.91
C LEU A 463 6.32 27.94 -6.60
N GLU A 464 5.85 27.41 -7.70
CA GLU A 464 6.51 26.35 -8.47
C GLU A 464 6.91 26.88 -9.86
N GLY A 465 8.16 26.66 -10.22
CA GLY A 465 8.68 26.93 -11.56
C GLY A 465 8.90 25.64 -12.32
N LYS A 466 8.33 25.53 -13.53
CA LYS A 466 8.48 24.35 -14.41
C LYS A 466 9.08 24.71 -15.76
N LYS A 467 10.02 23.89 -16.20
CA LYS A 467 10.59 23.99 -17.56
C LYS A 467 11.06 22.61 -18.02
N GLU A 468 10.84 22.29 -19.27
CA GLU A 468 11.32 21.04 -19.87
C GLU A 468 12.85 20.95 -19.75
N GLY A 469 13.35 19.75 -19.35
CA GLY A 469 14.79 19.51 -19.11
C GLY A 469 15.28 19.98 -17.75
N TYR A 470 14.37 20.36 -16.83
CA TYR A 470 14.71 20.78 -15.48
C TYR A 470 13.80 20.12 -14.45
N TYR A 471 14.36 19.78 -13.31
CA TYR A 471 13.58 19.42 -12.14
C TYR A 471 12.91 20.69 -11.59
N PRO A 472 11.60 20.65 -11.28
CA PRO A 472 10.85 21.84 -10.86
C PRO A 472 11.43 22.49 -9.60
N GLY A 473 11.61 23.80 -9.66
CA GLY A 473 11.97 24.61 -8.49
C GLY A 473 10.73 24.99 -7.72
N LYS A 474 10.81 24.94 -6.37
CA LYS A 474 9.72 25.32 -5.48
C LYS A 474 10.23 26.20 -4.37
N ILE A 475 9.42 27.18 -4.01
CA ILE A 475 9.65 28.05 -2.84
C ILE A 475 8.32 28.42 -2.22
N THR A 476 8.27 28.45 -0.90
CA THR A 476 7.08 28.91 -0.19
C THR A 476 7.12 30.42 -0.02
N ILE A 477 5.97 31.05 -0.28
CA ILE A 477 5.82 32.50 -0.18
C ILE A 477 4.54 32.87 0.57
N ASP A 478 4.59 33.98 1.27
CA ASP A 478 3.41 34.71 1.74
C ASP A 478 3.17 35.92 0.86
N THR A 479 2.11 35.87 0.05
CA THR A 479 1.79 36.96 -0.87
C THR A 479 1.06 38.14 -0.19
N ASN A 480 0.70 38.04 1.09
CA ASN A 480 0.07 39.14 1.84
C ASN A 480 1.09 40.16 2.33
N GLU A 481 2.34 39.74 2.54
CA GLU A 481 3.42 40.66 2.93
C GLU A 481 3.90 41.48 1.72
N GLU A 482 4.33 42.69 1.96
CA GLU A 482 4.97 43.50 0.92
C GLU A 482 6.35 42.90 0.62
N GLN A 483 6.51 42.39 -0.59
CA GLN A 483 7.76 41.78 -1.04
C GLN A 483 8.60 42.83 -1.78
N ASP A 484 9.55 43.43 -1.10
CA ASP A 484 10.50 44.40 -1.72
C ASP A 484 11.61 43.72 -2.54
N GLN A 485 11.69 42.38 -2.57
CA GLN A 485 12.76 41.62 -3.20
C GLN A 485 12.21 40.66 -4.25
N GLN A 486 13.03 40.38 -5.27
CA GLN A 486 12.73 39.31 -6.23
C GLN A 486 12.79 37.94 -5.56
N ILE A 487 11.74 37.13 -5.75
CA ILE A 487 11.65 35.80 -5.20
C ILE A 487 12.41 34.83 -6.14
N PRO A 488 13.51 34.22 -5.69
CA PRO A 488 14.28 33.29 -6.51
C PRO A 488 13.64 31.91 -6.52
N VAL A 489 13.39 31.37 -7.70
CA VAL A 489 13.00 29.97 -7.91
C VAL A 489 14.13 29.28 -8.66
N ILE A 490 14.78 28.29 -7.99
CA ILE A 490 15.94 27.59 -8.54
C ILE A 490 15.47 26.26 -9.12
N LEU A 491 15.78 26.02 -10.38
CA LEU A 491 15.52 24.76 -11.08
C LEU A 491 16.84 24.02 -11.32
N GLU A 492 16.82 22.69 -11.10
CA GLU A 492 18.01 21.87 -11.36
C GLU A 492 17.96 21.22 -12.74
N PRO A 493 19.04 21.30 -13.53
CA PRO A 493 19.10 20.68 -14.86
C PRO A 493 18.95 19.15 -14.77
N LEU A 494 18.17 18.58 -15.69
CA LEU A 494 18.07 17.15 -15.91
C LEU A 494 18.95 16.75 -17.10
N TYR A 495 19.82 15.76 -16.86
CA TYR A 495 20.76 15.26 -17.85
C TYR A 495 20.26 13.93 -18.41
N LYS A 496 20.11 13.86 -19.74
CA LYS A 496 19.71 12.63 -20.43
C LYS A 496 20.89 11.67 -20.53
N LYS A 497 20.69 10.42 -20.11
CA LYS A 497 21.69 9.36 -20.12
C LYS A 497 21.20 8.13 -20.88
N HIS A 498 21.95 7.70 -21.87
CA HIS A 498 21.78 6.39 -22.47
C HIS A 498 22.46 5.33 -21.61
N MET A 499 21.73 4.31 -21.27
CA MET A 499 22.16 3.27 -20.34
C MET A 499 22.77 2.08 -21.10
N ILE A 500 24.02 1.74 -20.76
CA ILE A 500 24.67 0.51 -21.21
C ILE A 500 24.77 -0.41 -19.98
N VAL A 501 23.93 -1.43 -19.93
CA VAL A 501 23.89 -2.32 -18.76
C VAL A 501 24.85 -3.50 -18.97
N LYS A 502 25.67 -3.78 -17.94
CA LYS A 502 26.56 -4.93 -17.85
C LYS A 502 26.24 -5.75 -16.61
N VAL A 503 26.23 -7.04 -16.76
CA VAL A 503 26.01 -8.00 -15.66
C VAL A 503 27.31 -8.67 -15.29
N ILE A 504 27.63 -8.65 -13.99
CA ILE A 504 28.75 -9.34 -13.40
C ILE A 504 28.26 -10.64 -12.79
N ASP A 505 28.74 -11.77 -13.29
CA ASP A 505 28.48 -13.05 -12.64
C ASP A 505 29.22 -13.12 -11.30
N LYS A 506 28.51 -13.21 -10.20
CA LYS A 506 29.07 -13.16 -8.85
C LYS A 506 30.06 -14.31 -8.59
N LYS A 507 29.79 -15.48 -9.14
CA LYS A 507 30.62 -16.67 -8.92
C LYS A 507 31.93 -16.64 -9.71
N THR A 508 31.87 -16.23 -10.97
CA THR A 508 33.02 -16.27 -11.90
C THR A 508 33.70 -14.91 -12.01
N GLY A 509 33.02 -13.83 -11.74
CA GLY A 509 33.49 -12.45 -11.93
C GLY A 509 33.53 -12.01 -13.39
N VAL A 510 32.92 -12.79 -14.30
CA VAL A 510 32.85 -12.45 -15.73
C VAL A 510 31.85 -11.32 -15.93
N ILE A 511 32.27 -10.30 -16.68
CA ILE A 511 31.42 -9.18 -17.09
C ILE A 511 30.88 -9.47 -18.48
N ARG A 512 29.58 -9.37 -18.63
CA ARG A 512 28.88 -9.66 -19.88
C ARG A 512 27.69 -8.70 -20.10
N ASP A 513 27.15 -8.71 -21.28
CA ASP A 513 25.82 -8.12 -21.53
C ASP A 513 24.74 -8.97 -20.88
N PRO A 514 23.59 -8.38 -20.49
CA PRO A 514 22.44 -9.18 -20.09
C PRO A 514 22.05 -10.15 -21.20
N TYR A 515 21.65 -11.36 -20.85
CA TYR A 515 21.13 -12.31 -21.84
C TYR A 515 19.77 -11.83 -22.37
N GLU A 516 19.36 -12.30 -23.54
CA GLU A 516 18.02 -11.99 -24.10
C GLU A 516 16.86 -12.42 -23.16
N SER A 517 17.14 -13.40 -22.30
CA SER A 517 16.22 -13.89 -21.27
C SER A 517 16.31 -13.10 -19.95
N GLU A 518 17.14 -12.08 -19.88
CA GLU A 518 17.32 -11.26 -18.67
C GLU A 518 16.78 -9.86 -18.86
N GLN A 519 16.01 -9.40 -17.89
CA GLN A 519 15.60 -8.03 -17.73
C GLN A 519 16.33 -7.42 -16.53
N VAL A 520 16.78 -6.19 -16.65
CA VAL A 520 17.42 -5.49 -15.53
C VAL A 520 16.60 -4.23 -15.22
N SER A 521 16.07 -4.19 -14.00
CA SER A 521 15.39 -3.00 -13.48
C SER A 521 16.35 -2.23 -12.59
N ILE A 522 16.46 -0.92 -12.79
CA ILE A 522 17.34 -0.04 -12.03
C ILE A 522 16.51 1.14 -11.54
N LEU A 523 16.48 1.37 -10.24
CA LEU A 523 15.84 2.50 -9.59
C LEU A 523 16.92 3.45 -9.06
N PHE A 524 16.79 4.72 -9.37
CA PHE A 524 17.63 5.80 -8.89
C PHE A 524 16.79 6.71 -7.99
N THR A 525 17.11 6.78 -6.71
CA THR A 525 16.43 7.65 -5.74
C THR A 525 17.42 8.68 -5.22
N ASN A 526 17.20 9.94 -5.54
CA ASN A 526 18.03 11.03 -5.04
C ASN A 526 17.74 11.24 -3.54
N LYS A 527 18.78 11.23 -2.71
CA LYS A 527 18.66 11.36 -1.25
C LYS A 527 18.56 12.81 -0.77
N ASP A 528 18.96 13.75 -1.62
CA ASP A 528 18.98 15.16 -1.30
C ASP A 528 17.68 15.87 -1.71
N THR A 529 16.91 15.20 -2.58
CA THR A 529 15.63 15.70 -3.12
C THR A 529 14.61 14.57 -3.18
N GLU A 530 13.39 14.86 -3.64
CA GLU A 530 12.36 13.84 -3.89
C GLU A 530 12.43 13.24 -5.30
N PHE A 531 13.49 13.54 -6.05
CA PHE A 531 13.64 13.06 -7.41
C PHE A 531 13.97 11.57 -7.45
N SER A 532 13.20 10.82 -8.23
CA SER A 532 13.50 9.42 -8.54
C SER A 532 13.23 9.14 -10.01
N THR A 533 14.00 8.23 -10.58
CA THR A 533 13.82 7.74 -11.95
C THR A 533 14.16 6.28 -12.03
N SER A 534 13.66 5.58 -13.04
CA SER A 534 13.92 4.15 -13.22
C SER A 534 14.25 3.84 -14.66
N TYR A 535 15.03 2.77 -14.85
CA TYR A 535 15.37 2.21 -16.15
C TYR A 535 15.08 0.72 -16.17
N ILE A 536 14.50 0.24 -17.25
CA ILE A 536 14.24 -1.18 -17.46
C ILE A 536 14.94 -1.62 -18.75
N TYR A 537 15.97 -2.42 -18.61
CA TYR A 537 16.67 -3.01 -19.74
C TYR A 537 15.91 -4.27 -20.25
N PRO A 538 15.74 -4.44 -21.57
CA PRO A 538 16.25 -3.60 -22.65
C PRO A 538 15.31 -2.39 -22.92
N SER A 539 15.89 -1.19 -23.02
CA SER A 539 15.25 0.01 -23.52
C SER A 539 16.29 0.86 -24.25
N GLU A 540 15.84 1.57 -25.28
CA GLU A 540 16.65 2.56 -25.99
C GLU A 540 16.37 4.00 -25.47
N ASP A 541 15.34 4.17 -24.64
CA ASP A 541 14.97 5.47 -24.11
C ASP A 541 16.01 5.93 -23.06
N PRO A 542 16.50 7.19 -23.15
CA PRO A 542 17.38 7.73 -22.15
C PRO A 542 16.64 7.98 -20.85
N ILE A 543 17.33 7.84 -19.72
CA ILE A 543 16.84 8.32 -18.43
C ILE A 543 17.29 9.75 -18.18
N GLU A 544 16.56 10.44 -17.32
CA GLU A 544 16.96 11.77 -16.84
C GLU A 544 17.51 11.66 -15.42
N LEU A 545 18.66 12.29 -15.18
CA LEU A 545 19.32 12.35 -13.87
C LEU A 545 19.70 13.80 -13.55
N MET A 546 19.73 14.13 -12.28
CA MET A 546 20.24 15.42 -11.79
C MET A 546 21.44 15.20 -10.87
N VAL A 547 22.18 16.24 -10.57
CA VAL A 547 23.29 16.22 -9.62
C VAL A 547 22.77 15.86 -8.21
N GLY A 548 23.53 15.05 -7.46
CA GLY A 548 23.19 14.71 -6.08
C GLY A 548 23.61 13.32 -5.65
N ASN A 549 23.28 12.98 -4.42
CA ASN A 549 23.54 11.69 -3.82
C ASN A 549 22.35 10.75 -4.04
N TYR A 550 22.61 9.59 -4.61
CA TYR A 550 21.58 8.61 -4.94
C TYR A 550 21.75 7.32 -4.17
N GLU A 551 20.62 6.74 -3.76
CA GLU A 551 20.53 5.30 -3.55
C GLU A 551 20.12 4.66 -4.87
N ILE A 552 20.94 3.72 -5.33
CA ILE A 552 20.69 2.99 -6.58
C ILE A 552 20.40 1.55 -6.24
N GLN A 553 19.26 1.05 -6.72
CA GLN A 553 18.81 -0.33 -6.54
C GLN A 553 18.67 -0.97 -7.91
N SER A 554 19.37 -2.05 -8.16
CA SER A 554 19.21 -2.83 -9.40
C SER A 554 18.79 -4.25 -9.12
N TYR A 555 17.98 -4.79 -10.02
CA TYR A 555 17.44 -6.14 -9.96
C TYR A 555 17.64 -6.81 -11.30
N VAL A 556 18.27 -7.96 -11.30
CA VAL A 556 18.39 -8.83 -12.48
C VAL A 556 17.28 -9.86 -12.41
N ILE A 557 16.38 -9.81 -13.35
CA ILE A 557 15.24 -10.72 -13.44
C ILE A 557 15.48 -11.62 -14.64
N GLY A 558 15.48 -12.92 -14.42
CA GLY A 558 15.58 -13.89 -15.51
C GLY A 558 14.20 -14.20 -16.06
N ASN A 559 13.99 -13.93 -17.35
CA ASN A 559 12.85 -14.50 -18.06
C ASN A 559 13.21 -15.95 -18.37
N SER A 560 12.39 -16.90 -17.97
CA SER A 560 12.79 -18.27 -18.01
C SER A 560 12.63 -18.88 -19.41
N THR A 561 13.75 -19.01 -20.13
CA THR A 561 13.91 -20.15 -21.05
C THR A 561 14.10 -21.47 -20.27
N TRP A 562 14.22 -21.38 -18.95
CA TRP A 562 14.31 -22.46 -17.98
C TRP A 562 13.36 -22.08 -16.84
N PRO A 563 12.17 -22.70 -16.78
CA PRO A 563 11.25 -22.44 -15.68
C PRO A 563 11.98 -22.75 -14.38
N ILE A 564 11.93 -21.81 -13.41
CA ILE A 564 12.24 -22.19 -12.06
C ILE A 564 11.11 -23.06 -11.62
N THR A 565 11.41 -24.30 -11.65
CA THR A 565 10.59 -25.35 -11.16
C THR A 565 10.74 -25.35 -9.65
N PHE A 566 9.73 -24.86 -8.93
CA PHE A 566 9.63 -25.24 -7.51
C PHE A 566 9.39 -26.74 -7.51
N PRO A 567 10.30 -27.52 -6.87
CA PRO A 567 10.14 -28.96 -6.87
C PRO A 567 8.78 -29.30 -6.25
N LYS A 568 8.13 -30.27 -6.86
CA LYS A 568 6.95 -30.92 -6.36
C LYS A 568 7.00 -31.04 -4.83
N GLN A 569 6.05 -30.40 -4.15
CA GLN A 569 5.88 -30.55 -2.72
C GLN A 569 4.73 -31.51 -2.46
N ILE A 570 4.94 -32.48 -1.60
CA ILE A 570 3.88 -33.36 -1.14
C ILE A 570 3.41 -32.82 0.21
N ILE A 571 2.18 -32.30 0.24
CA ILE A 571 1.52 -31.94 1.50
C ILE A 571 0.67 -33.13 1.90
N THR A 572 1.08 -33.82 2.97
CA THR A 572 0.28 -34.87 3.58
C THR A 572 -0.79 -34.28 4.47
N LYS A 573 -2.05 -34.38 4.06
CA LYS A 573 -3.20 -33.98 4.90
C LYS A 573 -3.88 -35.21 5.46
N CYS A 574 -3.97 -35.29 6.78
CA CYS A 574 -4.61 -36.41 7.46
C CYS A 574 -6.04 -36.05 7.84
N VAL A 575 -6.98 -36.94 7.54
CA VAL A 575 -8.41 -36.79 7.84
C VAL A 575 -8.84 -37.96 8.71
N ASN A 576 -9.50 -37.65 9.86
CA ASN A 576 -10.09 -38.67 10.71
C ASN A 576 -11.36 -39.23 10.05
N VAL A 577 -11.31 -40.47 9.59
CA VAL A 577 -12.44 -41.17 9.01
C VAL A 577 -13.17 -41.97 10.11
N LYS A 578 -14.40 -41.58 10.41
CA LYS A 578 -15.23 -42.34 11.37
C LYS A 578 -15.51 -43.75 10.83
N LYS A 579 -15.29 -44.77 11.67
CA LYS A 579 -15.66 -46.15 11.35
C LYS A 579 -17.17 -46.29 11.29
N GLU A 580 -17.72 -47.00 10.32
CA GLU A 580 -19.14 -47.31 10.22
C GLU A 580 -19.52 -48.50 11.12
N GLY A 581 -20.71 -48.40 11.74
CA GLY A 581 -21.34 -49.47 12.53
C GLY A 581 -21.69 -49.03 13.96
N ILE A 582 -22.52 -49.82 14.66
CA ILE A 582 -23.04 -49.55 16.01
C ILE A 582 -21.90 -49.40 17.07
N LEU A 583 -20.72 -49.91 16.78
CA LEU A 583 -19.51 -49.80 17.64
C LEU A 583 -18.67 -48.51 17.34
N ALA A 584 -19.08 -47.72 16.38
CA ALA A 584 -18.38 -46.48 16.02
C ALA A 584 -18.47 -45.37 17.10
N LEU A 585 -19.45 -45.48 17.99
CA LEU A 585 -19.61 -44.55 19.13
C LEU A 585 -18.51 -44.70 20.22
N PHE A 586 -17.72 -45.75 20.17
CA PHE A 586 -16.73 -46.08 21.19
C PHE A 586 -15.29 -46.30 20.69
N ARG A 587 -15.04 -46.03 19.41
CA ARG A 587 -13.70 -46.13 18.79
C ARG A 587 -13.31 -44.83 18.12
N GLU A 588 -12.11 -44.35 18.37
CA GLU A 588 -11.47 -43.29 17.62
C GLU A 588 -11.40 -43.66 16.12
N GLY A 589 -11.67 -42.69 15.24
CA GLY A 589 -11.62 -42.90 13.79
C GLY A 589 -10.19 -43.23 13.36
N ASP A 590 -10.04 -43.99 12.28
CA ASP A 590 -8.74 -44.21 11.66
C ASP A 590 -8.31 -42.93 10.93
N GLU A 591 -7.11 -42.45 11.25
CA GLU A 591 -6.51 -41.31 10.52
C GLU A 591 -6.06 -41.81 9.12
N LYS A 592 -6.70 -41.29 8.08
CA LYS A 592 -6.26 -41.49 6.70
C LYS A 592 -5.56 -40.24 6.20
N CYS A 593 -4.30 -40.41 5.85
CA CYS A 593 -3.50 -39.36 5.29
C CYS A 593 -3.54 -39.42 3.77
N PHE A 594 -3.78 -38.28 3.15
CA PHE A 594 -3.75 -38.10 1.69
C PHE A 594 -2.62 -37.14 1.38
N ASP A 595 -1.76 -37.59 0.48
CA ASP A 595 -0.70 -36.75 -0.05
C ASP A 595 -1.27 -35.92 -1.21
N THR A 596 -1.36 -34.62 -1.00
CA THR A 596 -1.67 -33.67 -2.06
C THR A 596 -0.34 -33.20 -2.64
N GLU A 597 -0.09 -33.55 -3.89
CA GLU A 597 1.06 -33.05 -4.61
C GLU A 597 0.77 -31.64 -5.09
N ILE A 598 1.53 -30.65 -4.59
CA ILE A 598 1.64 -29.38 -5.28
C ILE A 598 2.51 -29.65 -6.50
N PRO A 599 1.97 -29.52 -7.71
CA PRO A 599 2.75 -29.76 -8.90
C PRO A 599 3.93 -28.81 -8.94
N GLU A 600 4.99 -29.27 -9.54
CA GLU A 600 6.11 -28.45 -9.95
C GLU A 600 5.56 -27.18 -10.60
N THR A 601 5.77 -26.03 -9.94
CA THR A 601 5.25 -24.75 -10.44
C THR A 601 6.37 -24.03 -11.16
N GLU A 602 6.16 -23.78 -12.43
CA GLU A 602 7.06 -23.01 -13.26
C GLU A 602 6.78 -21.52 -13.09
N MET A 603 7.76 -20.76 -12.63
CA MET A 603 7.70 -19.29 -12.62
C MET A 603 8.42 -18.77 -13.86
N ASP A 604 7.72 -17.97 -14.64
CA ASP A 604 8.24 -17.41 -15.89
C ASP A 604 9.29 -16.32 -15.65
N MET A 605 9.37 -15.72 -14.46
CA MET A 605 10.32 -14.66 -14.10
C MET A 605 10.82 -14.81 -12.67
N VAL A 606 12.11 -14.72 -12.46
CA VAL A 606 12.73 -14.85 -11.13
C VAL A 606 13.86 -13.85 -10.96
N LEU A 607 13.97 -13.35 -9.73
CA LEU A 607 15.12 -12.55 -9.30
C LEU A 607 16.38 -13.43 -9.32
N LYS A 608 17.38 -13.01 -10.12
CA LYS A 608 18.67 -13.67 -10.30
C LYS A 608 19.82 -12.89 -9.65
N GLY A 609 19.54 -11.75 -9.06
CA GLY A 609 20.55 -10.91 -8.45
C GLY A 609 20.20 -9.44 -8.51
N GLY A 610 21.19 -8.64 -8.25
CA GLY A 610 21.09 -7.20 -8.21
C GLY A 610 22.17 -6.62 -7.30
N VAL A 611 22.11 -5.31 -7.08
CA VAL A 611 22.96 -4.61 -6.13
C VAL A 611 22.25 -3.36 -5.62
N ILE A 612 22.50 -3.01 -4.37
CA ILE A 612 22.00 -1.78 -3.73
C ILE A 612 23.21 -1.03 -3.20
N PHE A 613 23.37 0.22 -3.64
CA PHE A 613 24.52 1.05 -3.24
C PHE A 613 24.21 2.54 -3.35
N ASP A 614 25.00 3.34 -2.65
CA ASP A 614 24.99 4.79 -2.75
C ASP A 614 26.01 5.26 -3.79
N TYR A 615 25.61 6.27 -4.59
CA TYR A 615 26.46 6.87 -5.61
C TYR A 615 26.18 8.36 -5.75
N GLU A 616 27.24 9.16 -5.84
CA GLU A 616 27.15 10.60 -6.07
C GLU A 616 27.32 10.91 -7.57
N PHE A 617 26.28 11.48 -8.17
CA PHE A 617 26.39 12.04 -9.51
C PHE A 617 26.82 13.49 -9.41
N THR A 618 28.06 13.74 -9.83
CA THR A 618 28.57 15.10 -9.98
C THR A 618 28.19 15.67 -11.33
N ARG A 619 28.25 16.98 -11.47
CA ARG A 619 27.96 17.66 -12.75
C ARG A 619 28.82 17.15 -13.89
N ASP A 620 30.15 17.06 -13.67
CA ASP A 620 31.06 16.55 -14.66
C ASP A 620 30.71 15.14 -15.12
N SER A 621 30.30 14.28 -14.19
CA SER A 621 29.86 12.92 -14.50
C SER A 621 28.58 12.86 -15.32
N LEU A 622 27.76 13.90 -15.28
CA LEU A 622 26.49 13.95 -16.00
C LEU A 622 26.58 14.61 -17.39
N THR A 623 27.74 15.19 -17.76
CA THR A 623 27.92 15.84 -19.08
C THR A 623 28.08 14.84 -20.22
N THR A 624 28.62 13.63 -19.97
CA THR A 624 28.71 12.59 -21.01
C THR A 624 27.35 11.99 -21.31
N PRO A 625 27.00 11.66 -22.56
CA PRO A 625 25.68 11.16 -22.90
C PRO A 625 25.43 9.70 -22.46
N ASP A 626 26.50 8.89 -22.34
CA ASP A 626 26.43 7.46 -22.08
C ASP A 626 26.84 7.13 -20.64
N MET A 627 26.20 6.13 -20.05
CA MET A 627 26.55 5.60 -18.75
C MET A 627 26.58 4.07 -18.79
N VAL A 628 27.72 3.49 -18.41
CA VAL A 628 27.83 2.03 -18.24
C VAL A 628 27.46 1.66 -16.81
N PHE A 629 26.37 0.96 -16.66
CA PHE A 629 25.87 0.50 -15.37
C PHE A 629 26.20 -0.98 -15.14
N TYR A 630 26.73 -1.29 -13.97
CA TYR A 630 27.10 -2.64 -13.58
C TYR A 630 26.14 -3.16 -12.51
N THR A 631 25.59 -4.34 -12.73
CA THR A 631 24.82 -5.09 -11.75
C THR A 631 25.39 -6.50 -11.57
N MET A 632 24.92 -7.23 -10.57
CA MET A 632 25.44 -8.57 -10.28
C MET A 632 24.35 -9.63 -10.47
N ALA A 633 24.73 -10.75 -11.11
CA ALA A 633 23.88 -11.93 -11.17
C ALA A 633 24.46 -13.05 -10.31
N GLU A 634 23.57 -13.74 -9.64
CA GLU A 634 23.82 -14.94 -8.84
C GLU A 634 23.25 -16.18 -9.55
N PRO A 635 23.64 -17.38 -9.12
CA PRO A 635 22.98 -18.59 -9.60
C PRO A 635 21.47 -18.49 -9.37
N ILE A 636 20.71 -19.07 -10.30
CA ILE A 636 19.26 -19.11 -10.20
C ILE A 636 18.87 -19.78 -8.87
N PRO A 637 18.03 -19.13 -8.03
CA PRO A 637 17.57 -19.74 -6.78
C PRO A 637 16.74 -20.99 -7.09
N SER A 638 17.01 -22.04 -6.35
CA SER A 638 16.33 -23.35 -6.53
C SER A 638 15.21 -23.57 -5.49
N SER A 639 15.09 -22.65 -4.53
CA SER A 639 14.09 -22.69 -3.46
C SER A 639 13.70 -21.28 -3.01
N LEU A 640 12.58 -21.18 -2.27
CA LEU A 640 12.17 -19.92 -1.62
C LEU A 640 13.22 -19.42 -0.63
N ASN A 641 13.92 -20.34 0.05
CA ASN A 641 15.01 -19.96 0.93
C ASN A 641 16.20 -19.36 0.17
N ASP A 642 16.54 -19.90 -0.99
CA ASP A 642 17.60 -19.33 -1.84
C ASP A 642 17.19 -17.93 -2.32
N LEU A 643 15.92 -17.74 -2.68
CA LEU A 643 15.39 -16.45 -3.09
C LEU A 643 15.47 -15.42 -1.94
N ALA A 644 15.12 -15.82 -0.73
CA ALA A 644 15.22 -14.97 0.46
C ALA A 644 16.68 -14.60 0.78
N LEU A 645 17.61 -15.56 0.68
CA LEU A 645 19.05 -15.32 0.87
C LEU A 645 19.60 -14.39 -0.22
N LEU A 646 19.15 -14.56 -1.46
CA LEU A 646 19.54 -13.69 -2.57
C LEU A 646 19.07 -12.25 -2.31
N GLN A 647 17.83 -12.03 -1.87
CA GLN A 647 17.33 -10.70 -1.53
C GLN A 647 18.14 -10.05 -0.41
N GLN A 648 18.52 -10.81 0.62
CA GLN A 648 19.37 -10.31 1.71
C GLN A 648 20.79 -9.97 1.25
N SER A 649 21.27 -10.61 0.18
CA SER A 649 22.64 -10.39 -0.33
C SER A 649 22.75 -9.12 -1.20
N LEU A 650 21.66 -8.54 -1.68
CA LEU A 650 21.71 -7.40 -2.60
C LEU A 650 22.51 -6.19 -2.08
N PRO A 651 22.33 -5.73 -0.82
CA PRO A 651 23.13 -4.64 -0.27
C PRO A 651 24.61 -5.01 -0.07
N GLU A 652 24.90 -6.30 0.11
CA GLU A 652 26.25 -6.83 0.30
C GLU A 652 27.04 -6.92 -1.02
N ASN A 653 26.33 -7.01 -2.15
CA ASN A 653 26.92 -7.21 -3.47
C ASN A 653 27.86 -6.06 -3.88
N LYS A 654 27.63 -4.85 -3.37
CA LYS A 654 28.55 -3.70 -3.57
C LYS A 654 29.96 -3.93 -3.01
N ASN A 655 30.08 -4.81 -2.01
CA ASN A 655 31.38 -5.15 -1.39
C ASN A 655 32.13 -6.27 -2.13
N HIS A 656 31.53 -6.83 -3.18
CA HIS A 656 32.17 -7.89 -3.95
C HIS A 656 33.39 -7.36 -4.71
N PRO A 657 34.57 -8.03 -4.69
CA PRO A 657 35.80 -7.55 -5.28
C PRO A 657 35.75 -7.24 -6.77
N LYS A 658 34.77 -7.78 -7.48
CA LYS A 658 34.57 -7.57 -8.93
C LYS A 658 33.47 -6.54 -9.22
N PHE A 659 32.73 -6.08 -8.23
CA PHE A 659 31.73 -5.04 -8.43
C PHE A 659 32.40 -3.74 -8.93
N ARG A 660 31.70 -3.05 -9.80
CA ARG A 660 32.13 -1.76 -10.35
C ARG A 660 30.99 -0.78 -10.22
N TYR A 661 31.34 0.40 -9.75
CA TYR A 661 30.42 1.54 -9.79
C TYR A 661 30.13 1.97 -11.23
N PRO A 662 29.03 2.68 -11.48
CA PRO A 662 28.75 3.23 -12.81
C PRO A 662 29.98 3.98 -13.36
N SER A 663 30.29 3.73 -14.61
CA SER A 663 31.32 4.48 -15.32
C SER A 663 30.66 5.38 -16.36
N ILE A 664 31.03 6.62 -16.33
CA ILE A 664 30.43 7.70 -17.11
C ILE A 664 31.52 8.25 -18.06
#